data_38d9965bc23830d9ba8783bf587ee2ec
#
_entry.id   38d9965bc23830d9ba8783bf587ee2ec
#
_cell.length_a   1.000
_cell.length_b   1.000
_cell.length_c   1.000
_cell.angle_alpha   90.00
_cell.angle_beta   90.00
_cell.angle_gamma   90.00
#
_symmetry.space_group_name_H-M   'P 1'
#
loop_
_entity.id
_entity.type
_entity.pdbx_description
1 polymer ?
#
loop_
_entity_poly.entity_id
_entity_poly.type
_entity_poly.pdbx_seq_one_letter_code
_entity_poly.pdbx_strand_id
1 'polypeptide(L)'
;MHTLRWARGLSPVLLAWCAGVAVQLQQTALWPAAAYGAVAGLALVILGWSRAAGLHRHMSICTAALLLSFACTGGHALLQVRVIDPALEGQDLELVGVVQAMPQRQDIGWRFRFEVETAHRVDGGQAVTVPRKVYLGWYGQDGVSDSGWNLSALPEPVQAGERWRLRARLKAPHGNMNPRGFDYELWLWEQGIGATGTVRTGAAHPPPLRLGQTWMHPVEWWRQSVRDRLQNRLGTGDAGVAGIVVALVTGDQAAIDRSHWDVFRATGVAHLMSISGLHVTMFAWLAAVSVAWGWRQSALWGFKGALRWPAPQVGAVAGLGLAVLYAVFSGWGVPAQRTVWMLGVVVLLRLSARQWAAGHVCLLAAAVVLTLDPWALLQPGFWLSFVAVAVLLWTDQRRSGMHPVGASGAPAWCPVWMYSWLRRGWGLLREQSVVTLALAPLCLLFFGQVSVVGLLANLVAIPWVSFVVTPLAMLGVLWPGLAVLAAWALQPLTVLLVWMAAWPGASVQLALPPWGFAALALCAALLWVSAVPRAWKVASLSLLWPALFWTAPRPAMGTYELLITDVGQGNAVLVRTAKHSLLYDAGPRYSAESDAGHRVLVPLLAQTAEKLDVLMLSHRDSDHTGGAAAVLAMQPQVLLSSSLESEHLLWGMASSSTLCSRGQSWVWDGVRFEVLHPALDGSESSVSTRKPNSLSCVLRISDGVHSALLAGDIEAPQEQALVAVGLEPVDLLLVPHHGSKTSSTPEFLAALQPRLALVQAGYRNRFGHPAPAVLARYEAMGTRVIDSPHCGAATWRSDAPEQVLCERERSLRYWHHRPP
;
A
#
# COMPACT_ATOMS: atom_id res chain seq x y z
N MET A 1 2.65 -47.13 0.17
CA MET A 1 1.44 -46.84 0.96
C MET A 1 1.71 -46.04 2.26
N HIS A 2 2.84 -46.22 2.95
CA HIS A 2 3.19 -45.43 4.15
C HIS A 2 3.35 -43.95 3.93
N THR A 3 3.95 -43.50 2.82
CA THR A 3 4.16 -42.07 2.49
C THR A 3 2.86 -41.28 2.27
N LEU A 4 1.81 -41.92 1.77
CA LEU A 4 0.50 -41.27 1.54
C LEU A 4 -0.31 -41.04 2.84
N ARG A 5 -0.13 -41.92 3.85
CA ARG A 5 -0.80 -41.76 5.18
C ARG A 5 -0.19 -40.59 5.97
N TRP A 6 1.13 -40.42 5.95
CA TRP A 6 1.81 -39.30 6.60
C TRP A 6 1.42 -37.95 5.99
N ALA A 7 1.31 -37.88 4.66
CA ALA A 7 0.95 -36.66 3.98
C ALA A 7 -0.47 -36.17 4.31
N ARG A 8 -1.45 -37.10 4.49
CA ARG A 8 -2.83 -36.70 4.81
C ARG A 8 -2.98 -36.09 6.22
N GLY A 9 -2.12 -36.46 7.18
CA GLY A 9 -2.12 -35.88 8.53
C GLY A 9 -1.42 -34.51 8.63
N LEU A 10 -0.58 -34.17 7.66
CA LEU A 10 0.23 -32.95 7.71
C LEU A 10 -0.54 -31.67 7.33
N SER A 11 -1.48 -31.75 6.38
CA SER A 11 -2.25 -30.56 5.95
C SER A 11 -3.01 -29.88 7.09
N PRO A 12 -3.76 -30.60 7.97
CA PRO A 12 -4.41 -29.96 9.11
C PRO A 12 -3.42 -29.28 10.06
N VAL A 13 -2.25 -29.87 10.27
CA VAL A 13 -1.20 -29.30 11.13
C VAL A 13 -0.63 -28.01 10.55
N LEU A 14 -0.35 -27.97 9.23
CA LEU A 14 0.13 -26.77 8.55
C LEU A 14 -0.94 -25.66 8.51
N LEU A 15 -2.21 -26.03 8.33
CA LEU A 15 -3.31 -25.07 8.44
C LEU A 15 -3.47 -24.52 9.86
N ALA A 16 -3.33 -25.38 10.88
CA ALA A 16 -3.35 -24.96 12.28
C ALA A 16 -2.18 -24.01 12.59
N TRP A 17 -0.99 -24.27 12.02
CA TRP A 17 0.16 -23.35 12.10
C TRP A 17 -0.19 -21.98 11.52
N CYS A 18 -0.72 -21.91 10.29
CA CYS A 18 -1.13 -20.65 9.66
C CYS A 18 -2.23 -19.94 10.47
N ALA A 19 -3.17 -20.70 11.04
CA ALA A 19 -4.23 -20.16 11.90
C ALA A 19 -3.69 -19.51 13.18
N GLY A 20 -2.69 -20.13 13.82
CA GLY A 20 -2.05 -19.57 15.02
C GLY A 20 -1.33 -18.24 14.73
N VAL A 21 -0.66 -18.13 13.57
CA VAL A 21 -0.12 -16.85 13.08
C VAL A 21 -1.25 -15.83 12.89
N ALA A 22 -2.33 -16.23 12.20
CA ALA A 22 -3.46 -15.32 11.92
C ALA A 22 -4.10 -14.77 13.20
N VAL A 23 -4.26 -15.63 14.22
CA VAL A 23 -4.83 -15.24 15.54
C VAL A 23 -3.91 -14.26 16.26
N GLN A 24 -2.60 -14.52 16.26
CA GLN A 24 -1.64 -13.62 16.92
C GLN A 24 -1.63 -12.23 16.29
N LEU A 25 -1.72 -12.12 14.96
CA LEU A 25 -1.75 -10.83 14.25
C LEU A 25 -3.01 -9.99 14.56
N GLN A 26 -4.03 -10.54 15.20
CA GLN A 26 -5.21 -9.78 15.67
C GLN A 26 -5.00 -9.10 17.02
N GLN A 27 -3.89 -9.34 17.71
CA GLN A 27 -3.65 -8.73 19.02
C GLN A 27 -3.51 -7.20 18.93
N THR A 28 -4.16 -6.51 19.87
CA THR A 28 -4.09 -5.05 20.01
C THR A 28 -2.86 -4.59 20.80
N ALA A 29 -2.25 -5.50 21.57
CA ALA A 29 -1.02 -5.29 22.33
C ALA A 29 -0.25 -6.60 22.44
N LEU A 30 1.08 -6.54 22.46
CA LEU A 30 1.92 -7.72 22.69
C LEU A 30 1.85 -8.14 24.16
N TRP A 31 1.79 -9.45 24.39
CA TRP A 31 1.93 -10.01 25.73
C TRP A 31 3.39 -9.99 26.19
N PRO A 32 3.65 -10.06 27.50
CA PRO A 32 5.00 -10.25 28.01
C PRO A 32 5.64 -11.55 27.49
N ALA A 33 6.97 -11.56 27.35
CA ALA A 33 7.72 -12.73 26.86
C ALA A 33 7.42 -14.02 27.64
N ALA A 34 7.21 -13.90 28.97
CA ALA A 34 6.84 -15.02 29.83
C ALA A 34 5.51 -15.67 29.44
N ALA A 35 4.51 -14.87 28.99
CA ALA A 35 3.22 -15.40 28.57
C ALA A 35 3.34 -16.19 27.26
N TYR A 36 4.08 -15.69 26.28
CA TYR A 36 4.38 -16.45 25.04
C TYR A 36 5.20 -17.71 25.37
N GLY A 37 6.15 -17.65 26.32
CA GLY A 37 6.90 -18.81 26.81
C GLY A 37 5.99 -19.85 27.43
N ALA A 38 5.02 -19.43 28.24
CA ALA A 38 4.04 -20.35 28.87
C ALA A 38 3.15 -21.02 27.80
N VAL A 39 2.67 -20.30 26.79
CA VAL A 39 1.90 -20.86 25.67
C VAL A 39 2.74 -21.84 24.86
N ALA A 40 4.01 -21.54 24.58
CA ALA A 40 4.92 -22.46 23.91
C ALA A 40 5.16 -23.72 24.75
N GLY A 41 5.37 -23.59 26.08
CA GLY A 41 5.51 -24.71 27.03
C GLY A 41 4.27 -25.60 27.05
N LEU A 42 3.07 -25.00 27.09
CA LEU A 42 1.81 -25.73 27.00
C LEU A 42 1.70 -26.53 25.68
N ALA A 43 2.07 -25.88 24.56
CA ALA A 43 2.08 -26.53 23.25
C ALA A 43 3.00 -27.76 23.23
N LEU A 44 4.19 -27.68 23.85
CA LEU A 44 5.14 -28.78 23.94
C LEU A 44 4.61 -29.92 24.84
N VAL A 45 3.94 -29.61 25.96
CA VAL A 45 3.28 -30.58 26.83
C VAL A 45 2.18 -31.32 26.06
N ILE A 46 1.31 -30.61 25.36
CA ILE A 46 0.25 -31.21 24.52
C ILE A 46 0.87 -32.11 23.42
N LEU A 47 1.96 -31.68 22.80
CA LEU A 47 2.67 -32.46 21.80
C LEU A 47 3.28 -33.74 22.39
N GLY A 48 3.85 -33.67 23.61
CA GLY A 48 4.36 -34.81 24.35
C GLY A 48 3.23 -35.82 24.67
N TRP A 49 2.10 -35.30 25.16
CA TRP A 49 0.92 -36.12 25.49
C TRP A 49 0.26 -36.74 24.25
N SER A 50 0.34 -36.12 23.10
CA SER A 50 -0.20 -36.64 21.83
C SER A 50 0.37 -38.01 21.44
N ARG A 51 1.55 -38.39 21.99
CA ARG A 51 2.18 -39.70 21.77
C ARG A 51 1.43 -40.81 22.46
N ALA A 52 0.72 -40.52 23.56
CA ALA A 52 -0.08 -41.45 24.32
C ALA A 52 -1.59 -41.46 23.97
N ALA A 53 -2.07 -40.48 23.22
CA ALA A 53 -3.49 -40.10 23.10
C ALA A 53 -4.29 -40.78 21.97
N GLY A 54 -3.89 -41.92 21.40
CA GLY A 54 -4.70 -42.72 20.48
C GLY A 54 -5.49 -41.92 19.41
N LEU A 55 -6.83 -41.98 19.50
CA LEU A 55 -7.76 -41.37 18.53
C LEU A 55 -7.68 -39.82 18.48
N HIS A 56 -7.31 -39.17 19.56
CA HIS A 56 -7.20 -37.69 19.68
C HIS A 56 -5.84 -37.11 19.24
N ARG A 57 -4.91 -37.95 18.81
CA ARG A 57 -3.55 -37.58 18.46
C ARG A 57 -3.49 -36.46 17.43
N HIS A 58 -4.29 -36.51 16.37
CA HIS A 58 -4.28 -35.47 15.32
C HIS A 58 -4.79 -34.15 15.85
N MET A 59 -5.82 -34.13 16.67
CA MET A 59 -6.35 -32.93 17.30
C MET A 59 -5.31 -32.27 18.21
N SER A 60 -4.66 -33.05 19.06
CA SER A 60 -3.60 -32.57 19.96
C SER A 60 -2.41 -31.98 19.19
N ILE A 61 -1.98 -32.60 18.08
CA ILE A 61 -0.89 -32.07 17.24
C ILE A 61 -1.31 -30.74 16.57
N CYS A 62 -2.54 -30.65 16.06
CA CYS A 62 -3.05 -29.41 15.47
C CYS A 62 -3.14 -28.27 16.50
N THR A 63 -3.66 -28.58 17.72
CA THR A 63 -3.71 -27.58 18.80
C THR A 63 -2.31 -27.14 19.22
N ALA A 64 -1.37 -28.07 19.36
CA ALA A 64 0.02 -27.73 19.66
C ALA A 64 0.66 -26.87 18.56
N ALA A 65 0.43 -27.20 17.30
CA ALA A 65 0.94 -26.39 16.16
C ALA A 65 0.37 -24.96 16.17
N LEU A 66 -0.93 -24.79 16.44
CA LEU A 66 -1.58 -23.49 16.54
C LEU A 66 -0.98 -22.65 17.68
N LEU A 67 -0.88 -23.24 18.88
CA LEU A 67 -0.32 -22.56 20.06
C LEU A 67 1.16 -22.20 19.86
N LEU A 68 1.93 -23.13 19.28
CA LEU A 68 3.35 -22.90 19.06
C LEU A 68 3.59 -21.79 18.04
N SER A 69 2.85 -21.79 16.91
CA SER A 69 2.97 -20.73 15.91
C SER A 69 2.52 -19.37 16.46
N PHE A 70 1.45 -19.34 17.26
CA PHE A 70 1.02 -18.12 17.97
C PHE A 70 2.14 -17.57 18.87
N ALA A 71 2.73 -18.45 19.70
CA ALA A 71 3.80 -18.07 20.62
C ALA A 71 5.08 -17.63 19.88
N CYS A 72 5.47 -18.34 18.82
CA CYS A 72 6.63 -17.99 18.00
C CYS A 72 6.44 -16.64 17.31
N THR A 73 5.26 -16.37 16.77
CA THR A 73 4.94 -15.09 16.12
C THR A 73 4.99 -13.93 17.11
N GLY A 74 4.39 -14.09 18.30
CA GLY A 74 4.44 -13.07 19.34
C GLY A 74 5.87 -12.85 19.87
N GLY A 75 6.66 -13.93 20.06
CA GLY A 75 8.07 -13.83 20.41
C GLY A 75 8.90 -13.12 19.34
N HIS A 76 8.65 -13.41 18.06
CA HIS A 76 9.28 -12.71 16.94
C HIS A 76 8.93 -11.22 16.98
N ALA A 77 7.66 -10.87 17.19
CA ALA A 77 7.22 -9.48 17.27
C ALA A 77 7.91 -8.69 18.41
N LEU A 78 8.12 -9.33 19.58
CA LEU A 78 8.85 -8.71 20.70
C LEU A 78 10.32 -8.37 20.37
N LEU A 79 10.93 -9.12 19.45
CA LEU A 79 12.33 -8.91 19.05
C LEU A 79 12.49 -7.95 17.87
N GLN A 80 11.38 -7.67 17.13
CA GLN A 80 11.46 -6.99 15.83
C GLN A 80 11.83 -5.51 15.92
N VAL A 81 11.11 -4.72 16.71
CA VAL A 81 11.24 -3.27 16.68
C VAL A 81 11.26 -2.67 18.09
N ARG A 82 12.26 -1.83 18.33
CA ARG A 82 12.26 -0.89 19.46
C ARG A 82 11.82 0.48 18.94
N VAL A 83 10.71 0.99 19.44
CA VAL A 83 10.22 2.33 19.13
C VAL A 83 11.05 3.35 19.92
N ILE A 84 11.17 4.57 19.40
CA ILE A 84 11.83 5.69 20.08
C ILE A 84 11.18 5.97 21.43
N ASP A 85 12.01 6.33 22.42
CA ASP A 85 11.54 6.79 23.74
C ASP A 85 10.70 8.07 23.56
N PRO A 86 9.47 8.13 24.10
CA PRO A 86 8.63 9.32 24.06
C PRO A 86 9.33 10.59 24.59
N ALA A 87 10.27 10.45 25.54
CA ALA A 87 11.04 11.58 26.08
C ALA A 87 12.04 12.17 25.06
N LEU A 88 12.43 11.42 24.03
CA LEU A 88 13.34 11.90 22.96
C LEU A 88 12.57 12.40 21.74
N GLU A 89 11.28 12.14 21.70
CA GLU A 89 10.46 12.47 20.56
C GLU A 89 10.27 13.98 20.41
N GLY A 90 10.51 14.47 19.18
CA GLY A 90 10.42 15.90 18.88
C GLY A 90 11.66 16.72 19.30
N GLN A 91 12.66 16.10 19.93
CA GLN A 91 13.94 16.73 20.24
C GLN A 91 14.90 16.67 19.07
N ASP A 92 15.77 17.66 18.95
CA ASP A 92 16.86 17.65 17.98
C ASP A 92 18.02 16.81 18.53
N LEU A 93 18.39 15.75 17.79
CA LEU A 93 19.43 14.81 18.15
C LEU A 93 20.57 14.86 17.13
N GLU A 94 21.81 14.73 17.56
CA GLU A 94 22.95 14.49 16.70
C GLU A 94 23.10 12.99 16.51
N LEU A 95 23.02 12.54 15.26
CA LEU A 95 23.10 11.13 14.86
C LEU A 95 24.36 10.91 14.03
N VAL A 96 25.09 9.83 14.33
CA VAL A 96 26.11 9.27 13.46
C VAL A 96 25.67 7.88 13.03
N GLY A 97 25.78 7.57 11.74
CA GLY A 97 25.36 6.28 11.23
C GLY A 97 25.57 6.15 9.73
N VAL A 98 25.03 5.09 9.15
CA VAL A 98 25.23 4.69 7.76
C VAL A 98 23.92 4.64 7.01
N VAL A 99 23.92 5.08 5.76
CA VAL A 99 22.77 4.95 4.84
C VAL A 99 22.59 3.49 4.45
N GLN A 100 21.50 2.89 4.92
CA GLN A 100 21.30 1.44 4.84
C GLN A 100 20.82 0.96 3.46
N ALA A 101 20.00 1.75 2.77
CA ALA A 101 19.37 1.33 1.51
C ALA A 101 19.47 2.45 0.48
N MET A 102 19.16 2.14 -0.79
CA MET A 102 19.12 3.15 -1.86
C MET A 102 18.25 4.33 -1.44
N PRO A 103 18.78 5.57 -1.41
CA PRO A 103 17.99 6.75 -1.16
C PRO A 103 16.95 6.96 -2.27
N GLN A 104 15.77 7.41 -1.87
CA GLN A 104 14.72 7.81 -2.78
C GLN A 104 14.80 9.31 -3.01
N ARG A 105 15.04 9.70 -4.25
CA ARG A 105 15.00 11.10 -4.66
C ARG A 105 13.55 11.57 -4.67
N GLN A 106 13.31 12.74 -4.11
CA GLN A 106 12.06 13.50 -4.22
C GLN A 106 12.37 14.87 -4.83
N ASP A 107 11.36 15.58 -5.30
CA ASP A 107 11.55 16.88 -5.96
C ASP A 107 12.33 17.89 -5.10
N ILE A 108 12.13 17.83 -3.79
CA ILE A 108 12.67 18.78 -2.80
C ILE A 108 13.75 18.18 -1.91
N GLY A 109 14.21 16.95 -2.16
CA GLY A 109 15.22 16.31 -1.33
C GLY A 109 15.29 14.79 -1.42
N TRP A 110 15.68 14.18 -0.34
CA TRP A 110 15.95 12.74 -0.23
C TRP A 110 15.17 12.11 0.90
N ARG A 111 14.70 10.89 0.71
CA ARG A 111 14.25 10.00 1.78
C ARG A 111 15.10 8.75 1.81
N PHE A 112 15.60 8.36 2.99
CA PHE A 112 16.50 7.23 3.11
C PHE A 112 16.37 6.54 4.47
N ARG A 113 16.73 5.27 4.49
CA ARG A 113 16.90 4.49 5.71
C ARG A 113 18.27 4.71 6.26
N PHE A 114 18.35 5.01 7.55
CA PHE A 114 19.59 5.32 8.23
C PHE A 114 19.77 4.36 9.40
N GLU A 115 20.91 3.67 9.42
CA GLU A 115 21.30 2.79 10.50
C GLU A 115 22.16 3.58 11.49
N VAL A 116 21.59 3.88 12.65
CA VAL A 116 22.23 4.71 13.67
C VAL A 116 23.29 3.90 14.42
N GLU A 117 24.49 4.44 14.52
CA GLU A 117 25.60 3.92 15.31
C GLU A 117 25.65 4.58 16.69
N THR A 118 25.58 5.92 16.73
CA THR A 118 25.54 6.71 17.96
C THR A 118 24.54 7.86 17.85
N ALA A 119 23.95 8.21 18.99
CA ALA A 119 23.03 9.34 19.11
C ALA A 119 23.35 10.14 20.39
N HIS A 120 23.31 11.47 20.27
CA HIS A 120 23.57 12.39 21.38
C HIS A 120 22.52 13.49 21.39
N ARG A 121 22.17 13.98 22.59
CA ARG A 121 21.38 15.22 22.72
C ARG A 121 22.23 16.40 22.28
N VAL A 122 21.61 17.32 21.55
CA VAL A 122 22.29 18.56 21.14
C VAL A 122 22.60 19.42 22.37
N ASP A 123 21.68 19.43 23.33
CA ASP A 123 21.82 20.16 24.59
C ASP A 123 22.61 19.30 25.60
N GLY A 124 23.92 19.54 25.71
CA GLY A 124 24.78 18.88 26.69
C GLY A 124 25.53 17.63 26.23
N GLY A 125 25.39 17.18 24.98
CA GLY A 125 26.20 16.06 24.42
C GLY A 125 25.96 14.69 25.04
N GLN A 126 24.93 14.51 25.85
CA GLN A 126 24.63 13.25 26.52
C GLN A 126 24.26 12.16 25.49
N ALA A 127 24.92 11.00 25.59
CA ALA A 127 24.59 9.84 24.78
C ALA A 127 23.17 9.33 25.12
N VAL A 128 22.39 9.05 24.09
CA VAL A 128 21.01 8.52 24.22
C VAL A 128 20.82 7.28 23.36
N THR A 129 19.92 6.42 23.78
CA THR A 129 19.57 5.22 23.02
C THR A 129 18.38 5.53 22.11
N VAL A 130 18.60 5.37 20.79
CA VAL A 130 17.53 5.50 19.79
C VAL A 130 17.39 4.17 19.01
N PRO A 131 16.29 3.96 18.28
CA PRO A 131 16.16 2.81 17.40
C PRO A 131 17.31 2.74 16.40
N ARG A 132 17.84 1.52 16.19
CA ARG A 132 18.96 1.30 15.27
C ARG A 132 18.63 1.70 13.83
N LYS A 133 17.37 1.47 13.40
CA LYS A 133 16.91 1.81 12.05
C LYS A 133 15.89 2.95 12.13
N VAL A 134 16.20 4.04 11.45
CA VAL A 134 15.33 5.20 11.34
C VAL A 134 15.09 5.56 9.87
N TYR A 135 13.95 6.18 9.57
CA TYR A 135 13.61 6.64 8.23
C TYR A 135 13.63 8.16 8.20
N LEU A 136 14.57 8.73 7.47
CA LEU A 136 14.83 10.16 7.45
C LEU A 136 14.45 10.81 6.13
N GLY A 137 13.84 12.00 6.21
CA GLY A 137 13.70 12.93 5.13
C GLY A 137 14.74 14.05 5.25
N TRP A 138 15.45 14.33 4.17
CA TRP A 138 16.36 15.47 4.08
C TRP A 138 15.91 16.37 2.93
N TYR A 139 15.37 17.52 3.27
CA TYR A 139 14.77 18.46 2.34
C TYR A 139 15.65 19.70 2.19
N GLY A 140 15.59 20.36 1.02
CA GLY A 140 16.26 21.63 0.78
C GLY A 140 15.78 22.73 1.70
N GLN A 141 16.55 23.80 1.80
CA GLN A 141 16.14 24.96 2.60
C GLN A 141 14.86 25.58 2.04
N ASP A 142 13.90 25.83 2.92
CA ASP A 142 12.59 26.38 2.59
C ASP A 142 12.68 27.77 1.96
N GLY A 143 12.59 27.82 0.67
CA GLY A 143 12.04 28.95 -0.04
C GLY A 143 10.64 28.57 -0.54
N VAL A 144 9.67 28.46 0.35
CA VAL A 144 8.26 28.45 -0.06
C VAL A 144 7.91 29.89 -0.40
N SER A 145 7.99 30.25 -1.68
CA SER A 145 7.30 31.41 -2.21
C SER A 145 5.85 31.02 -2.51
N ASP A 146 4.92 31.97 -2.41
CA ASP A 146 3.51 31.82 -2.78
C ASP A 146 3.28 31.28 -4.21
N SER A 147 4.32 31.20 -5.03
CA SER A 147 4.31 30.78 -6.44
C SER A 147 4.93 29.39 -6.70
N GLY A 148 5.36 28.64 -5.68
CA GLY A 148 5.92 27.30 -5.87
C GLY A 148 7.28 27.07 -5.20
N TRP A 149 7.71 25.79 -5.23
CA TRP A 149 8.95 25.31 -4.64
C TRP A 149 10.17 25.95 -5.33
N ASN A 150 10.95 26.69 -4.60
CA ASN A 150 12.20 27.25 -5.12
C ASN A 150 13.30 26.15 -5.13
N LEU A 151 13.57 25.57 -6.29
CA LEU A 151 14.53 24.49 -6.54
C LEU A 151 16.01 24.85 -6.33
N SER A 152 16.32 26.02 -5.80
CA SER A 152 17.66 26.59 -5.81
C SER A 152 18.68 25.95 -4.86
N ALA A 153 18.29 25.01 -4.00
CA ALA A 153 19.25 24.29 -3.12
C ALA A 153 18.75 22.90 -2.73
N LEU A 154 18.79 21.93 -3.68
CA LEU A 154 18.66 20.52 -3.30
C LEU A 154 19.81 20.11 -2.36
N PRO A 155 19.53 19.27 -1.35
CA PRO A 155 20.58 18.70 -0.52
C PRO A 155 21.58 17.89 -1.34
N GLU A 156 22.80 17.75 -0.84
CA GLU A 156 23.81 16.89 -1.46
C GLU A 156 23.26 15.49 -1.74
N PRO A 157 23.65 14.88 -2.88
CA PRO A 157 23.24 13.51 -3.19
C PRO A 157 23.71 12.53 -2.11
N VAL A 158 22.81 11.73 -1.60
CA VAL A 158 23.09 10.70 -0.60
C VAL A 158 23.25 9.36 -1.29
N GLN A 159 24.26 8.56 -0.88
CA GLN A 159 24.50 7.23 -1.42
C GLN A 159 24.43 6.14 -0.34
N ALA A 160 23.98 4.95 -0.74
CA ALA A 160 24.00 3.78 0.14
C ALA A 160 25.42 3.45 0.61
N GLY A 161 25.56 3.10 1.88
CA GLY A 161 26.86 2.81 2.49
C GLY A 161 27.66 4.03 2.94
N GLU A 162 27.19 5.26 2.67
CA GLU A 162 27.84 6.45 3.20
C GLU A 162 27.58 6.61 4.68
N ARG A 163 28.62 7.03 5.41
CA ARG A 163 28.54 7.36 6.83
C ARG A 163 28.44 8.85 7.00
N TRP A 164 27.39 9.27 7.72
CA TRP A 164 27.07 10.68 7.92
C TRP A 164 26.95 11.03 9.40
N ARG A 165 27.31 12.26 9.75
CA ARG A 165 26.92 12.94 10.97
C ARG A 165 25.88 14.00 10.61
N LEU A 166 24.72 13.95 11.23
CA LEU A 166 23.61 14.83 10.92
C LEU A 166 22.78 15.12 12.18
N ARG A 167 22.15 16.28 12.21
CA ARG A 167 21.11 16.57 13.20
C ARG A 167 19.76 16.18 12.64
N ALA A 168 18.97 15.49 13.42
CA ALA A 168 17.63 15.07 13.04
C ALA A 168 16.66 15.22 14.20
N ARG A 169 15.41 15.57 13.85
CA ARG A 169 14.28 15.52 14.78
C ARG A 169 13.52 14.25 14.52
N LEU A 170 13.50 13.36 15.50
CA LEU A 170 12.85 12.08 15.42
C LEU A 170 11.47 12.10 16.03
N LYS A 171 10.57 11.26 15.50
CA LYS A 171 9.25 10.98 16.05
C LYS A 171 8.91 9.50 15.93
N ALA A 172 8.00 9.02 16.75
CA ALA A 172 7.50 7.66 16.67
C ALA A 172 6.93 7.36 15.27
N PRO A 173 6.99 6.10 14.81
CA PRO A 173 6.32 5.68 13.59
C PRO A 173 4.82 5.95 13.72
N HIS A 174 4.32 6.93 12.98
CA HIS A 174 2.90 7.31 13.00
C HIS A 174 2.43 7.54 11.55
N GLY A 175 1.35 6.88 11.19
CA GLY A 175 0.76 6.92 9.87
C GLY A 175 -0.69 7.39 9.88
N ASN A 176 -1.15 7.85 8.73
CA ASN A 176 -2.56 8.15 8.53
C ASN A 176 -3.37 6.85 8.56
N MET A 177 -4.44 6.82 9.35
CA MET A 177 -5.28 5.65 9.50
C MET A 177 -6.70 5.93 9.00
N ASN A 178 -7.03 5.33 7.87
CA ASN A 178 -8.32 5.46 7.20
C ASN A 178 -8.97 4.08 7.02
N PRO A 179 -10.31 4.00 6.90
CA PRO A 179 -10.99 2.74 6.65
C PRO A 179 -10.39 2.02 5.43
N ARG A 180 -9.86 0.81 5.65
CA ARG A 180 -9.20 -0.01 4.60
C ARG A 180 -8.07 0.70 3.85
N GLY A 181 -7.50 1.76 4.41
CA GLY A 181 -6.37 2.49 3.86
C GLY A 181 -5.07 1.67 3.91
N PHE A 182 -4.03 2.20 3.30
CA PHE A 182 -2.68 1.62 3.41
C PHE A 182 -2.14 1.80 4.83
N ASP A 183 -1.81 0.70 5.50
CA ASP A 183 -1.22 0.70 6.83
C ASP A 183 0.28 1.03 6.75
N TYR A 184 0.60 2.32 6.88
CA TYR A 184 1.98 2.81 6.85
C TYR A 184 2.77 2.39 8.09
N GLU A 185 2.12 2.23 9.24
CA GLU A 185 2.78 1.80 10.48
C GLU A 185 3.18 0.33 10.40
N LEU A 186 2.33 -0.54 9.81
CA LEU A 186 2.69 -1.92 9.48
C LEU A 186 3.88 -1.97 8.53
N TRP A 187 3.89 -1.13 7.49
CA TRP A 187 5.01 -1.09 6.54
C TRP A 187 6.33 -0.69 7.22
N LEU A 188 6.32 0.31 8.12
CA LEU A 188 7.49 0.69 8.93
C LEU A 188 7.93 -0.44 9.84
N TRP A 189 6.97 -1.12 10.49
CA TRP A 189 7.19 -2.27 11.34
C TRP A 189 7.90 -3.40 10.60
N GLU A 190 7.39 -3.81 9.44
CA GLU A 190 8.00 -4.86 8.61
C GLU A 190 9.44 -4.52 8.18
N GLN A 191 9.74 -3.25 7.98
CA GLN A 191 11.08 -2.78 7.65
C GLN A 191 12.00 -2.68 8.87
N GLY A 192 11.48 -2.87 10.08
CA GLY A 192 12.20 -2.74 11.34
C GLY A 192 12.54 -1.28 11.70
N ILE A 193 11.77 -0.32 11.20
CA ILE A 193 11.98 1.11 11.42
C ILE A 193 11.29 1.53 12.73
N GLY A 194 12.08 1.95 13.72
CA GLY A 194 11.58 2.33 15.04
C GLY A 194 11.38 3.83 15.26
N ALA A 195 11.80 4.67 14.31
CA ALA A 195 11.52 6.10 14.30
C ALA A 195 11.52 6.65 12.87
N THR A 196 10.74 7.71 12.66
CA THR A 196 10.79 8.56 11.46
C THR A 196 11.29 9.94 11.84
N GLY A 197 11.85 10.69 10.89
CA GLY A 197 12.33 12.04 11.23
C GLY A 197 12.76 12.86 10.03
N THR A 198 13.14 14.09 10.33
CA THR A 198 13.65 15.04 9.33
C THR A 198 15.05 15.52 9.73
N VAL A 199 15.95 15.58 8.74
CA VAL A 199 17.27 16.18 8.91
C VAL A 199 17.08 17.68 9.07
N ARG A 200 17.72 18.24 10.10
CA ARG A 200 17.66 19.68 10.41
C ARG A 200 18.77 20.41 9.66
N THR A 201 18.38 21.30 8.78
CA THR A 201 19.26 22.16 8.00
C THR A 201 18.87 23.62 8.21
N GLY A 202 19.71 24.56 7.82
CA GLY A 202 19.47 26.01 7.97
C GLY A 202 20.53 26.70 8.81
N ALA A 203 20.49 28.02 8.86
CA ALA A 203 21.51 28.85 9.53
C ALA A 203 21.71 28.57 11.03
N ALA A 204 20.64 28.04 11.69
CA ALA A 204 20.68 27.69 13.12
C ALA A 204 21.27 26.30 13.39
N HIS A 205 21.55 25.51 12.37
CA HIS A 205 22.00 24.12 12.51
C HIS A 205 23.31 23.89 11.75
N PRO A 206 24.28 23.12 12.30
CA PRO A 206 25.45 22.73 11.54
C PRO A 206 25.02 21.88 10.31
N PRO A 207 25.68 22.08 9.17
CA PRO A 207 25.40 21.29 7.98
C PRO A 207 25.67 19.80 8.23
N PRO A 208 24.88 18.89 7.61
CA PRO A 208 25.19 17.48 7.62
C PRO A 208 26.61 17.23 7.09
N LEU A 209 27.37 16.38 7.77
CA LEU A 209 28.77 16.10 7.45
C LEU A 209 28.95 14.67 6.99
N ARG A 210 29.42 14.48 5.76
CA ARG A 210 29.80 13.16 5.24
C ARG A 210 31.15 12.75 5.86
N LEU A 211 31.16 11.64 6.60
CA LEU A 211 32.35 11.12 7.29
C LEU A 211 33.15 10.15 6.41
N GLY A 212 32.52 9.56 5.39
CA GLY A 212 33.20 8.65 4.46
C GLY A 212 32.26 7.59 3.87
N GLN A 213 32.85 6.64 3.16
CA GLN A 213 32.18 5.47 2.61
C GLN A 213 32.52 4.24 3.43
N THR A 214 31.51 3.36 3.65
CA THR A 214 31.68 2.09 4.37
C THR A 214 31.31 0.90 3.48
N TRP A 215 31.80 -0.29 3.87
CA TRP A 215 31.43 -1.55 3.23
C TRP A 215 30.24 -2.25 3.92
N MET A 216 29.47 -1.54 4.75
CA MET A 216 28.37 -2.17 5.51
C MET A 216 27.21 -2.63 4.62
N HIS A 217 26.92 -1.92 3.53
CA HIS A 217 25.79 -2.22 2.62
C HIS A 217 26.23 -2.30 1.15
N PRO A 218 27.14 -3.23 0.78
CA PRO A 218 27.75 -3.25 -0.54
C PRO A 218 26.75 -3.57 -1.66
N VAL A 219 25.75 -4.40 -1.37
CA VAL A 219 24.72 -4.76 -2.34
C VAL A 219 23.87 -3.54 -2.69
N GLU A 220 23.47 -2.75 -1.71
CA GLU A 220 22.66 -1.54 -1.91
C GLU A 220 23.43 -0.46 -2.66
N TRP A 221 24.72 -0.29 -2.33
CA TRP A 221 25.61 0.60 -3.08
C TRP A 221 25.73 0.17 -4.55
N TRP A 222 25.91 -1.13 -4.80
CA TRP A 222 26.00 -1.64 -6.16
C TRP A 222 24.69 -1.51 -6.92
N ARG A 223 23.56 -1.78 -6.27
CA ARG A 223 22.21 -1.55 -6.83
C ARG A 223 22.02 -0.10 -7.24
N GLN A 224 22.39 0.84 -6.37
CA GLN A 224 22.33 2.27 -6.66
C GLN A 224 23.21 2.64 -7.85
N SER A 225 24.44 2.15 -7.88
CA SER A 225 25.37 2.40 -8.99
C SER A 225 24.83 1.87 -10.34
N VAL A 226 24.17 0.72 -10.33
CA VAL A 226 23.51 0.17 -11.54
C VAL A 226 22.31 1.02 -11.93
N ARG A 227 21.43 1.39 -10.98
CA ARG A 227 20.30 2.29 -11.22
C ARG A 227 20.76 3.59 -11.89
N ASP A 228 21.71 4.26 -11.28
CA ASP A 228 22.17 5.59 -11.74
C ASP A 228 22.81 5.49 -13.14
N ARG A 229 23.59 4.43 -13.42
CA ARG A 229 24.14 4.18 -14.77
C ARG A 229 23.04 3.93 -15.81
N LEU A 230 22.01 3.15 -15.47
CA LEU A 230 20.89 2.89 -16.38
C LEU A 230 20.06 4.16 -16.62
N GLN A 231 19.77 4.92 -15.57
CA GLN A 231 19.04 6.19 -15.70
C GLN A 231 19.80 7.21 -16.55
N ASN A 232 21.10 7.37 -16.30
CA ASN A 232 21.94 8.28 -17.09
C ASN A 232 22.03 7.86 -18.57
N ARG A 233 22.00 6.57 -18.85
CA ARG A 233 22.07 6.06 -20.23
C ARG A 233 20.75 6.17 -20.97
N LEU A 234 19.63 5.92 -20.28
CA LEU A 234 18.28 5.90 -20.86
C LEU A 234 17.58 7.25 -20.79
N GLY A 235 18.05 8.15 -19.92
CA GLY A 235 17.40 9.42 -19.60
C GLY A 235 17.33 10.46 -20.73
N THR A 236 17.95 10.21 -21.87
CA THR A 236 17.83 11.05 -23.09
C THR A 236 16.62 10.69 -23.95
N GLY A 237 15.86 9.65 -23.59
CA GLY A 237 14.65 9.19 -24.25
C GLY A 237 13.40 9.40 -23.41
N ASP A 238 12.42 8.51 -23.56
CA ASP A 238 11.20 8.50 -22.74
C ASP A 238 11.54 8.10 -21.27
N ALA A 239 11.50 9.09 -20.36
CA ALA A 239 11.85 8.94 -18.96
C ALA A 239 10.98 7.85 -18.26
N GLY A 240 9.71 7.73 -18.65
CA GLY A 240 8.81 6.73 -18.09
C GLY A 240 9.20 5.29 -18.43
N VAL A 241 9.61 5.03 -19.67
CA VAL A 241 10.10 3.71 -20.10
C VAL A 241 11.43 3.39 -19.42
N ALA A 242 12.32 4.37 -19.26
CA ALA A 242 13.58 4.20 -18.54
C ALA A 242 13.34 3.74 -17.09
N GLY A 243 12.39 4.32 -16.39
CA GLY A 243 12.00 3.94 -15.03
C GLY A 243 11.56 2.48 -14.93
N ILE A 244 10.81 1.97 -15.92
CA ILE A 244 10.38 0.57 -15.94
C ILE A 244 11.58 -0.38 -16.11
N VAL A 245 12.51 -0.09 -17.02
CA VAL A 245 13.74 -0.90 -17.20
C VAL A 245 14.55 -0.94 -15.92
N VAL A 246 14.72 0.21 -15.24
CA VAL A 246 15.41 0.31 -13.96
C VAL A 246 14.71 -0.54 -12.89
N ALA A 247 13.38 -0.47 -12.79
CA ALA A 247 12.61 -1.25 -11.82
C ALA A 247 12.74 -2.76 -12.04
N LEU A 248 12.74 -3.23 -13.29
CA LEU A 248 12.93 -4.65 -13.63
C LEU A 248 14.32 -5.19 -13.30
N VAL A 249 15.35 -4.33 -13.29
CA VAL A 249 16.72 -4.72 -12.96
C VAL A 249 17.01 -4.63 -11.47
N THR A 250 16.73 -3.47 -10.87
CA THR A 250 17.13 -3.14 -9.50
C THR A 250 16.03 -3.36 -8.46
N GLY A 251 14.78 -3.53 -8.88
CA GLY A 251 13.62 -3.57 -7.99
C GLY A 251 13.17 -2.20 -7.49
N ASP A 252 13.73 -1.11 -8.00
CA ASP A 252 13.34 0.25 -7.60
C ASP A 252 12.07 0.70 -8.33
N GLN A 253 10.92 0.38 -7.72
CA GLN A 253 9.61 0.75 -8.24
C GLN A 253 9.32 2.26 -8.20
N ALA A 254 10.06 3.01 -7.39
CA ALA A 254 9.92 4.46 -7.31
C ALA A 254 10.41 5.16 -8.59
N ALA A 255 11.18 4.46 -9.43
CA ALA A 255 11.62 4.94 -10.74
C ALA A 255 10.50 4.97 -11.80
N ILE A 256 9.35 4.32 -11.55
CA ILE A 256 8.22 4.26 -12.50
C ILE A 256 7.26 5.41 -12.21
N ASP A 257 6.95 6.18 -13.24
CA ASP A 257 6.02 7.31 -13.15
C ASP A 257 4.61 6.84 -12.77
N ARG A 258 3.88 7.69 -12.05
CA ARG A 258 2.54 7.39 -11.58
C ARG A 258 1.56 7.10 -12.73
N SER A 259 1.60 7.88 -13.81
CA SER A 259 0.76 7.67 -15.00
C SER A 259 0.88 6.26 -15.57
N HIS A 260 2.09 5.70 -15.59
CA HIS A 260 2.31 4.31 -15.99
C HIS A 260 1.70 3.31 -15.00
N TRP A 261 1.80 3.58 -13.69
CA TRP A 261 1.16 2.73 -12.68
C TRP A 261 -0.36 2.69 -12.84
N ASP A 262 -1.00 3.80 -13.21
CA ASP A 262 -2.44 3.85 -13.47
C ASP A 262 -2.83 2.97 -14.66
N VAL A 263 -2.09 3.06 -15.77
CA VAL A 263 -2.24 2.19 -16.94
C VAL A 263 -2.04 0.71 -16.57
N PHE A 264 -1.00 0.39 -15.79
CA PHE A 264 -0.72 -0.99 -15.41
C PHE A 264 -1.78 -1.58 -14.48
N ARG A 265 -2.36 -0.77 -13.61
CA ARG A 265 -3.50 -1.18 -12.77
C ARG A 265 -4.75 -1.40 -13.60
N ALA A 266 -5.08 -0.48 -14.49
CA ALA A 266 -6.25 -0.58 -15.37
C ALA A 266 -6.18 -1.81 -16.28
N THR A 267 -4.99 -2.15 -16.78
CA THR A 267 -4.75 -3.31 -17.65
C THR A 267 -4.39 -4.60 -16.90
N GLY A 268 -4.28 -4.56 -15.55
CA GLY A 268 -4.00 -5.74 -14.72
C GLY A 268 -2.58 -6.30 -14.85
N VAL A 269 -1.62 -5.54 -15.44
CA VAL A 269 -0.23 -5.98 -15.64
C VAL A 269 0.74 -5.43 -14.59
N ALA A 270 0.26 -4.69 -13.59
CA ALA A 270 1.09 -4.05 -12.55
C ALA A 270 2.07 -5.03 -11.87
N HIS A 271 1.68 -6.29 -11.71
CA HIS A 271 2.51 -7.33 -11.10
C HIS A 271 3.76 -7.71 -11.94
N LEU A 272 3.79 -7.39 -13.23
CA LEU A 272 4.94 -7.63 -14.12
C LEU A 272 5.98 -6.52 -14.07
N MET A 273 5.59 -5.31 -13.67
CA MET A 273 6.46 -4.13 -13.61
C MET A 273 7.25 -4.06 -12.30
N SER A 274 7.05 -5.03 -11.43
CA SER A 274 7.90 -5.34 -10.28
C SER A 274 8.64 -6.66 -10.54
N ILE A 275 9.70 -6.92 -9.76
CA ILE A 275 10.37 -8.23 -9.83
C ILE A 275 9.40 -9.30 -9.37
N SER A 276 8.88 -10.06 -10.33
CA SER A 276 7.88 -11.09 -10.10
C SER A 276 8.53 -12.43 -9.75
N GLY A 277 7.76 -13.30 -9.09
CA GLY A 277 8.16 -14.70 -8.88
C GLY A 277 8.51 -15.44 -10.16
N LEU A 278 7.87 -15.07 -11.28
CA LEU A 278 8.17 -15.68 -12.60
C LEU A 278 9.59 -15.33 -13.05
N HIS A 279 10.04 -14.08 -12.87
CA HIS A 279 11.40 -13.67 -13.22
C HIS A 279 12.44 -14.45 -12.38
N VAL A 280 12.22 -14.56 -11.06
CA VAL A 280 13.11 -15.33 -10.17
C VAL A 280 13.16 -16.82 -10.57
N THR A 281 12.00 -17.43 -10.85
CA THR A 281 11.93 -18.84 -11.25
C THR A 281 12.54 -19.09 -12.63
N MET A 282 12.39 -18.18 -13.57
CA MET A 282 12.99 -18.25 -14.90
C MET A 282 14.52 -18.26 -14.80
N PHE A 283 15.11 -17.33 -14.06
CA PHE A 283 16.57 -17.29 -13.85
C PHE A 283 17.07 -18.51 -13.08
N ALA A 284 16.32 -18.96 -12.07
CA ALA A 284 16.63 -20.19 -11.34
C ALA A 284 16.65 -21.41 -12.28
N TRP A 285 15.66 -21.52 -13.16
CA TRP A 285 15.57 -22.61 -14.13
C TRP A 285 16.70 -22.55 -15.14
N LEU A 286 17.01 -21.37 -15.70
CA LEU A 286 18.11 -21.18 -16.64
C LEU A 286 19.44 -21.58 -16.01
N ALA A 287 19.71 -21.15 -14.78
CA ALA A 287 20.90 -21.54 -14.04
C ALA A 287 20.95 -23.05 -13.79
N ALA A 288 19.82 -23.64 -13.38
CA ALA A 288 19.73 -25.07 -13.13
C ALA A 288 20.05 -25.90 -14.37
N VAL A 289 19.51 -25.51 -15.53
CA VAL A 289 19.76 -26.20 -16.82
C VAL A 289 21.21 -26.03 -17.28
N SER A 290 21.73 -24.80 -17.25
CA SER A 290 23.08 -24.45 -17.67
C SER A 290 24.13 -25.16 -16.82
N VAL A 291 23.97 -25.09 -15.47
CA VAL A 291 24.91 -25.74 -14.55
C VAL A 291 24.82 -27.27 -14.66
N ALA A 292 23.61 -27.82 -14.74
CA ALA A 292 23.46 -29.26 -14.92
C ALA A 292 24.06 -29.76 -16.25
N TRP A 293 23.98 -28.94 -17.31
CA TRP A 293 24.63 -29.22 -18.58
C TRP A 293 26.16 -29.14 -18.45
N GLY A 294 26.72 -28.06 -17.96
CA GLY A 294 28.17 -27.91 -17.74
C GLY A 294 28.74 -28.97 -16.80
N TRP A 295 27.99 -29.35 -15.73
CA TRP A 295 28.36 -30.43 -14.81
C TRP A 295 28.45 -31.80 -15.53
N ARG A 296 27.56 -32.07 -16.45
CA ARG A 296 27.65 -33.29 -17.30
C ARG A 296 28.87 -33.22 -18.19
N GLN A 297 29.15 -32.07 -18.83
CA GLN A 297 30.29 -31.91 -19.71
C GLN A 297 31.63 -32.00 -18.95
N SER A 298 31.68 -31.59 -17.67
CA SER A 298 32.89 -31.68 -16.87
C SER A 298 33.42 -33.11 -16.69
N ALA A 299 32.56 -34.12 -16.82
CA ALA A 299 32.94 -35.54 -16.84
C ALA A 299 33.83 -35.89 -18.06
N LEU A 300 33.62 -35.19 -19.19
CA LEU A 300 34.46 -35.36 -20.40
C LEU A 300 35.88 -34.84 -20.17
N TRP A 301 36.08 -33.95 -19.22
CA TRP A 301 37.39 -33.37 -18.86
C TRP A 301 38.01 -34.08 -17.66
N GLY A 302 37.54 -35.28 -17.32
CA GLY A 302 38.09 -36.11 -16.24
C GLY A 302 37.65 -35.75 -14.84
N PHE A 303 36.73 -34.77 -14.64
CA PHE A 303 36.24 -34.39 -13.31
C PHE A 303 35.25 -35.43 -12.78
N LYS A 304 35.63 -36.15 -11.73
CA LYS A 304 34.84 -37.25 -11.15
C LYS A 304 33.68 -36.83 -10.26
N GLY A 305 33.42 -35.52 -10.15
CA GLY A 305 32.33 -34.95 -9.32
C GLY A 305 30.94 -35.44 -9.73
N ALA A 306 30.72 -35.63 -11.04
CA ALA A 306 29.46 -36.14 -11.57
C ALA A 306 29.11 -37.59 -11.14
N LEU A 307 30.07 -38.36 -10.65
CA LEU A 307 29.86 -39.68 -10.07
C LEU A 307 29.31 -39.61 -8.62
N ARG A 308 29.61 -38.54 -7.90
CA ARG A 308 29.17 -38.35 -6.52
C ARG A 308 27.86 -37.55 -6.42
N TRP A 309 27.71 -36.58 -7.30
CA TRP A 309 26.57 -35.64 -7.27
C TRP A 309 25.84 -35.65 -8.61
N PRO A 310 24.58 -36.13 -8.65
CA PRO A 310 23.79 -36.14 -9.90
C PRO A 310 23.57 -34.74 -10.44
N ALA A 311 23.79 -34.55 -11.75
CA ALA A 311 23.65 -33.24 -12.41
C ALA A 311 22.34 -32.52 -12.16
N PRO A 312 21.16 -33.21 -12.07
CA PRO A 312 19.91 -32.51 -11.71
C PRO A 312 19.91 -31.93 -10.31
N GLN A 313 20.59 -32.56 -9.33
CA GLN A 313 20.69 -32.06 -7.96
C GLN A 313 21.60 -30.84 -7.89
N VAL A 314 22.78 -30.91 -8.51
CA VAL A 314 23.72 -29.78 -8.62
C VAL A 314 23.04 -28.61 -9.34
N GLY A 315 22.34 -28.87 -10.45
CA GLY A 315 21.57 -27.85 -11.15
C GLY A 315 20.47 -27.22 -10.27
N ALA A 316 19.73 -28.02 -9.50
CA ALA A 316 18.68 -27.49 -8.62
C ALA A 316 19.24 -26.60 -7.50
N VAL A 317 20.37 -26.99 -6.91
CA VAL A 317 21.05 -26.17 -5.87
C VAL A 317 21.60 -24.88 -6.47
N ALA A 318 22.24 -24.95 -7.65
CA ALA A 318 22.74 -23.78 -8.36
C ALA A 318 21.61 -22.81 -8.77
N GLY A 319 20.47 -23.37 -9.23
CA GLY A 319 19.27 -22.59 -9.54
C GLY A 319 18.72 -21.85 -8.32
N LEU A 320 18.64 -22.52 -7.17
CA LEU A 320 18.25 -21.89 -5.91
C LEU A 320 19.26 -20.80 -5.51
N GLY A 321 20.57 -21.07 -5.62
CA GLY A 321 21.64 -20.11 -5.34
C GLY A 321 21.51 -18.84 -6.17
N LEU A 322 21.28 -18.97 -7.50
CA LEU A 322 21.07 -17.81 -8.37
C LEU A 322 19.76 -17.08 -8.04
N ALA A 323 18.69 -17.81 -7.70
CA ALA A 323 17.44 -17.19 -7.24
C ALA A 323 17.66 -16.33 -5.98
N VAL A 324 18.43 -16.82 -5.00
CA VAL A 324 18.80 -16.06 -3.80
C VAL A 324 19.62 -14.83 -4.17
N LEU A 325 20.67 -14.98 -4.99
CA LEU A 325 21.53 -13.88 -5.42
C LEU A 325 20.73 -12.80 -6.15
N TYR A 326 19.84 -13.20 -7.05
CA TYR A 326 18.97 -12.26 -7.77
C TYR A 326 17.98 -11.57 -6.84
N ALA A 327 17.35 -12.29 -5.91
CA ALA A 327 16.46 -11.72 -4.93
C ALA A 327 17.17 -10.69 -4.04
N VAL A 328 18.37 -10.98 -3.57
CA VAL A 328 19.21 -10.07 -2.78
C VAL A 328 19.60 -8.85 -3.60
N PHE A 329 20.06 -9.03 -4.83
CA PHE A 329 20.41 -7.91 -5.72
C PHE A 329 19.19 -7.05 -6.06
N SER A 330 18.01 -7.63 -6.15
CA SER A 330 16.76 -6.90 -6.41
C SER A 330 16.17 -6.19 -5.17
N GLY A 331 16.87 -6.17 -4.05
CA GLY A 331 16.48 -5.52 -2.80
C GLY A 331 15.66 -6.37 -1.87
N TRP A 332 15.68 -7.70 -2.05
CA TRP A 332 15.02 -8.65 -1.17
C TRP A 332 13.53 -8.33 -0.96
N GLY A 333 12.86 -7.88 -2.05
CA GLY A 333 11.44 -7.54 -2.01
C GLY A 333 10.57 -8.74 -1.65
N VAL A 334 9.41 -8.50 -1.02
CA VAL A 334 8.52 -9.56 -0.53
C VAL A 334 8.14 -10.61 -1.59
N PRO A 335 7.84 -10.26 -2.88
CA PRO A 335 7.57 -11.25 -3.92
C PRO A 335 8.76 -12.17 -4.21
N ALA A 336 9.98 -11.61 -4.22
CA ALA A 336 11.20 -12.37 -4.46
C ALA A 336 11.53 -13.30 -3.29
N GLN A 337 11.41 -12.82 -2.04
CA GLN A 337 11.58 -13.63 -0.83
C GLN A 337 10.69 -14.87 -0.85
N ARG A 338 9.38 -14.67 -1.07
CA ARG A 338 8.40 -15.78 -1.12
C ARG A 338 8.79 -16.82 -2.15
N THR A 339 9.19 -16.38 -3.35
CA THR A 339 9.58 -17.28 -4.43
C THR A 339 10.84 -18.06 -4.06
N VAL A 340 11.84 -17.43 -3.45
CA VAL A 340 13.06 -18.10 -2.96
C VAL A 340 12.71 -19.17 -1.93
N TRP A 341 11.86 -18.87 -0.94
CA TRP A 341 11.45 -19.84 0.06
C TRP A 341 10.64 -21.01 -0.53
N MET A 342 9.73 -20.72 -1.48
CA MET A 342 8.98 -21.76 -2.21
C MET A 342 9.94 -22.67 -3.00
N LEU A 343 10.89 -22.11 -3.74
CA LEU A 343 11.91 -22.87 -4.46
C LEU A 343 12.79 -23.67 -3.49
N GLY A 344 13.18 -23.10 -2.36
CA GLY A 344 13.94 -23.77 -1.30
C GLY A 344 13.23 -25.03 -0.82
N VAL A 345 11.95 -24.94 -0.50
CA VAL A 345 11.12 -26.09 -0.09
C VAL A 345 11.08 -27.16 -1.19
N VAL A 346 10.86 -26.76 -2.45
CA VAL A 346 10.83 -27.69 -3.59
C VAL A 346 12.17 -28.37 -3.78
N VAL A 347 13.29 -27.64 -3.74
CA VAL A 347 14.65 -28.18 -3.88
C VAL A 347 14.97 -29.16 -2.74
N LEU A 348 14.68 -28.79 -1.49
CA LEU A 348 14.89 -29.67 -0.32
C LEU A 348 14.11 -30.97 -0.43
N LEU A 349 12.83 -30.92 -0.85
CA LEU A 349 12.02 -32.11 -1.07
C LEU A 349 12.56 -32.98 -2.18
N ARG A 350 13.04 -32.40 -3.29
CA ARG A 350 13.69 -33.13 -4.38
C ARG A 350 15.01 -33.77 -3.94
N LEU A 351 15.84 -33.07 -3.19
CA LEU A 351 17.10 -33.61 -2.65
C LEU A 351 16.88 -34.76 -1.67
N SER A 352 15.80 -34.69 -0.88
CA SER A 352 15.41 -35.77 0.06
C SER A 352 14.67 -36.93 -0.61
N ALA A 353 14.58 -36.98 -1.95
CA ALA A 353 13.86 -37.97 -2.76
C ALA A 353 12.39 -38.16 -2.32
N ARG A 354 11.78 -37.17 -1.66
CA ARG A 354 10.38 -37.23 -1.21
C ARG A 354 9.47 -36.65 -2.28
N GLN A 355 8.53 -37.42 -2.72
CA GLN A 355 7.46 -36.97 -3.62
C GLN A 355 6.22 -36.63 -2.80
N TRP A 356 5.88 -35.36 -2.74
CA TRP A 356 4.69 -34.86 -2.08
C TRP A 356 3.69 -34.34 -3.11
N ALA A 357 2.40 -34.47 -2.81
CA ALA A 357 1.38 -33.85 -3.62
C ALA A 357 1.56 -32.32 -3.61
N ALA A 358 1.34 -31.66 -4.74
CA ALA A 358 1.59 -30.22 -4.92
C ALA A 358 0.90 -29.34 -3.85
N GLY A 359 -0.33 -29.69 -3.43
CA GLY A 359 -1.03 -28.97 -2.35
C GLY A 359 -0.29 -29.01 -1.00
N HIS A 360 0.37 -30.12 -0.65
CA HIS A 360 1.17 -30.21 0.57
C HIS A 360 2.45 -29.38 0.47
N VAL A 361 3.08 -29.35 -0.72
CA VAL A 361 4.27 -28.52 -0.98
C VAL A 361 3.90 -27.03 -0.84
N CYS A 362 2.76 -26.62 -1.39
CA CYS A 362 2.26 -25.26 -1.30
C CYS A 362 1.96 -24.85 0.15
N LEU A 363 1.27 -25.70 0.92
CA LEU A 363 0.99 -25.44 2.34
C LEU A 363 2.27 -25.41 3.19
N LEU A 364 3.23 -26.31 2.93
CA LEU A 364 4.51 -26.29 3.62
C LEU A 364 5.28 -24.99 3.32
N ALA A 365 5.31 -24.58 2.06
CA ALA A 365 5.94 -23.33 1.66
C ALA A 365 5.25 -22.13 2.33
N ALA A 366 3.92 -22.10 2.41
CA ALA A 366 3.18 -21.07 3.12
C ALA A 366 3.53 -21.03 4.61
N ALA A 367 3.56 -22.17 5.28
CA ALA A 367 3.94 -22.26 6.70
C ALA A 367 5.39 -21.79 6.94
N VAL A 368 6.33 -22.14 6.06
CA VAL A 368 7.73 -21.68 6.13
C VAL A 368 7.80 -20.15 5.96
N VAL A 369 7.14 -19.59 4.94
CA VAL A 369 7.08 -18.15 4.73
C VAL A 369 6.52 -17.45 5.95
N LEU A 370 5.38 -17.91 6.51
CA LEU A 370 4.75 -17.30 7.67
C LEU A 370 5.54 -17.49 8.98
N THR A 371 6.42 -18.47 9.05
CA THR A 371 7.33 -18.62 10.19
C THR A 371 8.45 -17.58 10.14
N LEU A 372 8.92 -17.23 8.93
CA LEU A 372 10.01 -16.27 8.72
C LEU A 372 9.51 -14.82 8.66
N ASP A 373 8.33 -14.63 8.07
CA ASP A 373 7.66 -13.34 7.93
C ASP A 373 6.16 -13.52 8.23
N PRO A 374 5.74 -13.44 9.51
CA PRO A 374 4.34 -13.59 9.89
C PRO A 374 3.41 -12.55 9.26
N TRP A 375 3.89 -11.32 9.07
CA TRP A 375 3.10 -10.19 8.55
C TRP A 375 2.78 -10.35 7.05
N ALA A 376 3.49 -11.22 6.34
CA ALA A 376 3.18 -11.56 4.95
C ALA A 376 1.71 -12.00 4.78
N LEU A 377 1.08 -12.60 5.81
CA LEU A 377 -0.33 -12.99 5.79
C LEU A 377 -1.29 -11.81 5.57
N LEU A 378 -0.91 -10.60 6.01
CA LEU A 378 -1.69 -9.36 5.85
C LEU A 378 -1.53 -8.74 4.47
N GLN A 379 -0.54 -9.17 3.70
CA GLN A 379 -0.23 -8.60 2.39
C GLN A 379 -1.04 -9.26 1.26
N PRO A 380 -1.72 -8.48 0.40
CA PRO A 380 -2.45 -9.01 -0.77
C PRO A 380 -1.59 -9.92 -1.65
N GLY A 381 -0.33 -9.55 -1.81
CA GLY A 381 0.61 -10.31 -2.62
C GLY A 381 0.89 -11.73 -2.13
N PHE A 382 0.78 -12.03 -0.83
CA PHE A 382 0.86 -13.39 -0.30
C PHE A 382 -0.27 -14.25 -0.87
N TRP A 383 -1.51 -13.80 -0.73
CA TRP A 383 -2.68 -14.53 -1.18
C TRP A 383 -2.71 -14.71 -2.69
N LEU A 384 -2.45 -13.64 -3.45
CA LEU A 384 -2.41 -13.71 -4.91
C LEU A 384 -1.34 -14.69 -5.42
N SER A 385 -0.15 -14.68 -4.81
CA SER A 385 0.95 -15.57 -5.21
C SER A 385 0.64 -17.05 -4.91
N PHE A 386 0.21 -17.36 -3.67
CA PHE A 386 -0.06 -18.74 -3.26
C PHE A 386 -1.27 -19.33 -3.97
N VAL A 387 -2.34 -18.53 -4.15
CA VAL A 387 -3.54 -18.97 -4.88
C VAL A 387 -3.22 -19.18 -6.36
N ALA A 388 -2.47 -18.28 -7.01
CA ALA A 388 -2.07 -18.48 -8.40
C ALA A 388 -1.25 -19.77 -8.60
N VAL A 389 -0.25 -20.01 -7.75
CA VAL A 389 0.56 -21.23 -7.81
C VAL A 389 -0.29 -22.48 -7.53
N ALA A 390 -1.17 -22.44 -6.54
CA ALA A 390 -2.05 -23.56 -6.21
C ALA A 390 -2.98 -23.90 -7.39
N VAL A 391 -3.55 -22.89 -8.05
CA VAL A 391 -4.40 -23.04 -9.24
C VAL A 391 -3.62 -23.64 -10.40
N LEU A 392 -2.42 -23.14 -10.69
CA LEU A 392 -1.55 -23.67 -11.74
C LEU A 392 -1.18 -25.13 -11.49
N LEU A 393 -0.72 -25.46 -10.28
CA LEU A 393 -0.35 -26.84 -9.91
C LEU A 393 -1.55 -27.79 -9.99
N TRP A 394 -2.74 -27.32 -9.63
CA TRP A 394 -3.96 -28.11 -9.72
C TRP A 394 -4.37 -28.36 -11.17
N THR A 395 -4.24 -27.37 -12.05
CA THR A 395 -4.58 -27.52 -13.47
C THR A 395 -3.60 -28.41 -14.22
N ASP A 396 -2.31 -28.38 -13.86
CA ASP A 396 -1.25 -29.20 -14.49
C ASP A 396 -1.37 -30.68 -14.11
N GLN A 397 -1.67 -31.01 -12.86
CA GLN A 397 -1.91 -32.41 -12.42
C GLN A 397 -3.01 -33.11 -13.22
N ARG A 398 -4.01 -32.37 -13.70
CA ARG A 398 -5.08 -32.90 -14.54
C ARG A 398 -4.63 -33.21 -15.97
N ARG A 399 -3.64 -32.47 -16.48
CA ARG A 399 -3.08 -32.78 -17.82
C ARG A 399 -2.24 -34.05 -17.82
N SER A 400 -1.52 -34.29 -16.72
CA SER A 400 -0.66 -35.49 -16.60
C SER A 400 -1.48 -36.80 -16.53
N GLY A 401 -2.76 -36.72 -16.16
CA GLY A 401 -3.69 -37.85 -16.15
C GLY A 401 -4.42 -38.13 -17.49
N MET A 402 -4.35 -37.20 -18.43
CA MET A 402 -4.85 -37.40 -19.79
C MET A 402 -3.68 -37.80 -20.70
N HIS A 403 -3.72 -39.01 -21.21
CA HIS A 403 -2.75 -39.50 -22.19
C HIS A 403 -2.51 -38.45 -23.30
N PRO A 404 -1.27 -38.24 -23.77
CA PRO A 404 -1.03 -37.42 -24.93
C PRO A 404 -1.76 -38.05 -26.09
N VAL A 405 -2.87 -37.47 -26.52
CA VAL A 405 -3.50 -37.82 -27.80
C VAL A 405 -2.46 -37.47 -28.83
N GLY A 406 -1.90 -38.53 -29.47
CA GLY A 406 -0.88 -38.40 -30.50
C GLY A 406 -1.28 -37.42 -31.60
N ALA A 407 -0.34 -37.01 -32.43
CA ALA A 407 -0.52 -36.12 -33.59
C ALA A 407 -1.63 -36.54 -34.59
N SER A 408 -2.26 -37.69 -34.35
CA SER A 408 -3.34 -38.30 -35.14
C SER A 408 -4.71 -37.60 -35.07
N GLY A 409 -4.85 -36.50 -34.35
CA GLY A 409 -6.11 -35.73 -34.23
C GLY A 409 -6.18 -34.43 -35.01
N ALA A 410 -5.16 -34.11 -35.85
CA ALA A 410 -5.24 -32.93 -36.72
C ALA A 410 -6.25 -33.17 -37.84
N PRO A 411 -7.21 -32.26 -38.10
CA PRO A 411 -8.11 -32.37 -39.26
C PRO A 411 -7.30 -32.42 -40.55
N ALA A 412 -7.74 -33.21 -41.51
CA ALA A 412 -7.01 -33.43 -42.77
C ALA A 412 -6.71 -32.16 -43.58
N TRP A 413 -7.49 -31.07 -43.33
CA TRP A 413 -7.32 -29.75 -43.97
C TRP A 413 -6.35 -28.83 -43.23
N CYS A 414 -5.87 -29.21 -42.02
CA CYS A 414 -5.01 -28.34 -41.18
C CYS A 414 -3.59 -28.91 -41.08
N PRO A 415 -2.55 -28.16 -41.49
CA PRO A 415 -1.17 -28.60 -41.31
C PRO A 415 -0.85 -28.90 -39.84
N VAL A 416 -0.16 -30.00 -39.59
CA VAL A 416 0.15 -30.51 -38.25
C VAL A 416 0.85 -29.45 -37.38
N TRP A 417 1.74 -28.66 -37.98
CA TRP A 417 2.42 -27.57 -37.28
C TRP A 417 1.42 -26.47 -36.86
N MET A 418 0.51 -26.06 -37.75
CA MET A 418 -0.52 -25.03 -37.45
C MET A 418 -1.48 -25.51 -36.36
N TYR A 419 -1.95 -26.77 -36.47
CA TYR A 419 -2.77 -27.39 -35.43
C TYR A 419 -2.06 -27.42 -34.05
N SER A 420 -0.77 -27.76 -34.04
CA SER A 420 0.03 -27.77 -32.81
C SER A 420 0.19 -26.37 -32.20
N TRP A 421 0.35 -25.33 -33.03
CA TRP A 421 0.42 -23.93 -32.58
C TRP A 421 -0.92 -23.45 -32.06
N LEU A 422 -2.02 -23.69 -32.75
CA LEU A 422 -3.38 -23.34 -32.30
C LEU A 422 -3.74 -24.03 -30.97
N ARG A 423 -3.37 -25.32 -30.86
CA ARG A 423 -3.60 -26.07 -29.62
C ARG A 423 -2.76 -25.55 -28.46
N ARG A 424 -1.53 -25.12 -28.69
CA ARG A 424 -0.68 -24.47 -27.67
C ARG A 424 -1.27 -23.12 -27.29
N GLY A 425 -1.63 -22.28 -28.25
CA GLY A 425 -2.29 -21.00 -28.02
C GLY A 425 -3.58 -21.12 -27.23
N TRP A 426 -4.43 -22.08 -27.58
CA TRP A 426 -5.64 -22.38 -26.81
C TRP A 426 -5.32 -22.86 -25.38
N GLY A 427 -4.26 -23.63 -25.22
CA GLY A 427 -3.78 -24.04 -23.90
C GLY A 427 -3.39 -22.86 -23.01
N LEU A 428 -2.61 -21.91 -23.55
CA LEU A 428 -2.21 -20.70 -22.85
C LEU A 428 -3.40 -19.79 -22.52
N LEU A 429 -4.31 -19.59 -23.47
CA LEU A 429 -5.52 -18.80 -23.24
C LEU A 429 -6.39 -19.40 -22.11
N ARG A 430 -6.55 -20.72 -22.12
CA ARG A 430 -7.28 -21.42 -21.07
C ARG A 430 -6.62 -21.28 -19.70
N GLU A 431 -5.30 -21.46 -19.62
CA GLU A 431 -4.56 -21.30 -18.37
C GLU A 431 -4.68 -19.89 -17.83
N GLN A 432 -4.49 -18.90 -18.69
CA GLN A 432 -4.63 -17.50 -18.34
C GLN A 432 -6.06 -17.18 -17.86
N SER A 433 -7.08 -17.68 -18.55
CA SER A 433 -8.49 -17.50 -18.15
C SER A 433 -8.77 -18.09 -16.77
N VAL A 434 -8.27 -19.32 -16.52
CA VAL A 434 -8.48 -19.99 -15.23
C VAL A 434 -7.82 -19.21 -14.09
N VAL A 435 -6.57 -18.75 -14.29
CA VAL A 435 -5.86 -17.96 -13.28
C VAL A 435 -6.55 -16.60 -13.06
N THR A 436 -6.92 -15.91 -14.12
CA THR A 436 -7.61 -14.60 -14.04
C THR A 436 -8.94 -14.73 -13.29
N LEU A 437 -9.76 -15.71 -13.63
CA LEU A 437 -11.05 -15.95 -12.95
C LEU A 437 -10.87 -16.38 -11.49
N ALA A 438 -9.84 -17.18 -11.19
CA ALA A 438 -9.56 -17.59 -9.81
C ALA A 438 -9.06 -16.44 -8.93
N LEU A 439 -8.31 -15.50 -9.51
CA LEU A 439 -7.77 -14.34 -8.79
C LEU A 439 -8.72 -13.14 -8.74
N ALA A 440 -9.71 -13.05 -9.65
CA ALA A 440 -10.62 -11.92 -9.72
C ALA A 440 -11.34 -11.62 -8.38
N PRO A 441 -11.88 -12.61 -7.62
CA PRO A 441 -12.47 -12.34 -6.30
C PRO A 441 -11.47 -11.79 -5.28
N LEU A 442 -10.20 -12.22 -5.34
CA LEU A 442 -9.15 -11.68 -4.47
C LEU A 442 -8.76 -10.26 -4.88
N CYS A 443 -8.67 -9.99 -6.19
CA CYS A 443 -8.42 -8.63 -6.68
C CYS A 443 -9.55 -7.68 -6.25
N LEU A 444 -10.80 -8.13 -6.36
CA LEU A 444 -11.94 -7.36 -5.86
C LEU A 444 -11.85 -7.13 -4.35
N LEU A 445 -11.53 -8.16 -3.56
CA LEU A 445 -11.44 -8.07 -2.10
C LEU A 445 -10.32 -7.13 -1.63
N PHE A 446 -9.16 -7.13 -2.29
CA PHE A 446 -8.01 -6.34 -1.85
C PHE A 446 -7.93 -4.95 -2.46
N PHE A 447 -8.41 -4.79 -3.70
CA PHE A 447 -8.22 -3.55 -4.46
C PHE A 447 -9.52 -2.86 -4.87
N GLY A 448 -10.69 -3.52 -4.70
CA GLY A 448 -11.97 -2.97 -5.18
C GLY A 448 -12.05 -2.86 -6.71
N GLN A 449 -11.12 -3.47 -7.43
CA GLN A 449 -10.97 -3.31 -8.88
C GLN A 449 -10.66 -4.64 -9.56
N VAL A 450 -11.26 -4.84 -10.72
CA VAL A 450 -10.96 -5.98 -11.62
C VAL A 450 -10.71 -5.45 -13.03
N SER A 451 -9.59 -5.82 -13.62
CA SER A 451 -9.30 -5.49 -15.01
C SER A 451 -10.02 -6.45 -15.95
N VAL A 452 -10.88 -5.92 -16.80
CA VAL A 452 -11.59 -6.69 -17.85
C VAL A 452 -10.64 -7.00 -19.01
N VAL A 453 -9.85 -6.01 -19.42
CA VAL A 453 -8.86 -6.17 -20.50
C VAL A 453 -7.63 -6.98 -20.06
N GLY A 454 -7.48 -7.23 -18.76
CA GLY A 454 -6.32 -7.87 -18.16
C GLY A 454 -6.02 -9.28 -18.72
N LEU A 455 -7.04 -10.02 -19.16
CA LEU A 455 -6.85 -11.32 -19.81
C LEU A 455 -6.03 -11.18 -21.10
N LEU A 456 -6.42 -10.23 -21.95
CA LEU A 456 -5.75 -9.98 -23.23
C LEU A 456 -4.39 -9.32 -23.02
N ALA A 457 -4.34 -8.32 -22.13
CA ALA A 457 -3.09 -7.63 -21.79
C ALA A 457 -2.03 -8.60 -21.27
N ASN A 458 -2.38 -9.50 -20.36
CA ASN A 458 -1.45 -10.49 -19.79
C ASN A 458 -1.01 -11.57 -20.80
N LEU A 459 -1.87 -11.94 -21.73
CA LEU A 459 -1.51 -12.91 -22.78
C LEU A 459 -0.34 -12.40 -23.65
N VAL A 460 -0.25 -11.08 -23.85
CA VAL A 460 0.84 -10.44 -24.59
C VAL A 460 1.98 -10.01 -23.64
N ALA A 461 1.65 -9.34 -22.54
CA ALA A 461 2.64 -8.72 -21.66
C ALA A 461 3.50 -9.74 -20.92
N ILE A 462 2.93 -10.86 -20.42
CA ILE A 462 3.69 -11.86 -19.66
C ILE A 462 4.85 -12.44 -20.49
N PRO A 463 4.63 -13.03 -21.68
CA PRO A 463 5.74 -13.54 -22.46
C PRO A 463 6.70 -12.45 -22.95
N TRP A 464 6.19 -11.29 -23.34
CA TRP A 464 7.02 -10.20 -23.84
C TRP A 464 7.95 -9.64 -22.76
N VAL A 465 7.42 -9.28 -21.59
CA VAL A 465 8.24 -8.77 -20.49
C VAL A 465 9.19 -9.83 -19.98
N SER A 466 8.73 -11.07 -19.76
CA SER A 466 9.55 -12.10 -19.14
C SER A 466 10.66 -12.64 -20.06
N PHE A 467 10.40 -12.83 -21.35
CA PHE A 467 11.36 -13.47 -22.24
C PHE A 467 12.14 -12.51 -23.16
N VAL A 468 11.69 -11.26 -23.32
CA VAL A 468 12.35 -10.26 -24.14
C VAL A 468 12.90 -9.13 -23.31
N VAL A 469 12.02 -8.38 -22.63
CA VAL A 469 12.41 -7.13 -21.94
C VAL A 469 13.32 -7.41 -20.75
N THR A 470 12.92 -8.30 -19.83
CA THR A 470 13.69 -8.58 -18.61
C THR A 470 15.09 -9.17 -18.90
N PRO A 471 15.27 -10.17 -19.79
CA PRO A 471 16.60 -10.65 -20.14
C PRO A 471 17.49 -9.56 -20.78
N LEU A 472 16.95 -8.76 -21.71
CA LEU A 472 17.68 -7.64 -22.31
C LEU A 472 18.07 -6.59 -21.28
N ALA A 473 17.16 -6.23 -20.37
CA ALA A 473 17.41 -5.27 -19.29
C ALA A 473 18.52 -5.77 -18.35
N MET A 474 18.46 -7.04 -17.93
CA MET A 474 19.47 -7.65 -17.06
C MET A 474 20.84 -7.73 -17.73
N LEU A 475 20.89 -8.16 -19.00
CA LEU A 475 22.15 -8.15 -19.77
C LEU A 475 22.65 -6.73 -20.04
N GLY A 476 21.75 -5.74 -20.07
CA GLY A 476 22.04 -4.32 -20.17
C GLY A 476 22.91 -3.76 -19.03
N VAL A 477 22.97 -4.46 -17.88
CA VAL A 477 23.92 -4.14 -16.80
C VAL A 477 25.38 -4.36 -17.26
N LEU A 478 25.61 -5.37 -18.07
CA LEU A 478 26.93 -5.73 -18.62
C LEU A 478 27.22 -4.99 -19.94
N TRP A 479 26.24 -4.91 -20.82
CA TRP A 479 26.32 -4.24 -22.12
C TRP A 479 25.24 -3.16 -22.23
N PRO A 480 25.60 -1.88 -22.02
CA PRO A 480 24.64 -0.77 -21.99
C PRO A 480 23.72 -0.65 -23.22
N GLY A 481 24.16 -1.09 -24.39
CA GLY A 481 23.34 -1.11 -25.61
C GLY A 481 22.13 -2.03 -25.52
N LEU A 482 22.19 -3.11 -24.74
CA LEU A 482 21.06 -4.01 -24.52
C LEU A 482 19.99 -3.40 -23.62
N ALA A 483 20.36 -2.49 -22.70
CA ALA A 483 19.38 -1.72 -21.92
C ALA A 483 18.56 -0.77 -22.82
N VAL A 484 19.20 -0.14 -23.81
CA VAL A 484 18.50 0.68 -24.84
C VAL A 484 17.57 -0.19 -25.68
N LEU A 485 18.03 -1.38 -26.08
CA LEU A 485 17.19 -2.32 -26.82
C LEU A 485 15.99 -2.81 -25.98
N ALA A 486 16.19 -3.02 -24.67
CA ALA A 486 15.08 -3.35 -23.74
C ALA A 486 14.05 -2.21 -23.66
N ALA A 487 14.50 -0.96 -23.62
CA ALA A 487 13.62 0.20 -23.64
C ALA A 487 12.84 0.29 -24.97
N TRP A 488 13.46 0.09 -26.10
CA TRP A 488 12.79 0.04 -27.40
C TRP A 488 11.78 -1.11 -27.50
N ALA A 489 12.13 -2.27 -26.97
CA ALA A 489 11.20 -3.41 -26.93
C ALA A 489 9.99 -3.15 -26.02
N LEU A 490 10.13 -2.29 -25.01
CA LEU A 490 9.05 -1.94 -24.07
C LEU A 490 8.06 -0.92 -24.67
N GLN A 491 8.53 0.01 -25.53
CA GLN A 491 7.67 1.06 -26.11
C GLN A 491 6.39 0.55 -26.78
N PRO A 492 6.42 -0.44 -27.72
CA PRO A 492 5.19 -0.92 -28.36
C PRO A 492 4.23 -1.57 -27.34
N LEU A 493 4.76 -2.18 -26.27
CA LEU A 493 3.92 -2.72 -25.20
C LEU A 493 3.25 -1.60 -24.41
N THR A 494 3.98 -0.54 -24.05
CA THR A 494 3.38 0.60 -23.34
C THR A 494 2.30 1.29 -24.16
N VAL A 495 2.51 1.50 -25.45
CA VAL A 495 1.50 2.05 -26.37
C VAL A 495 0.25 1.17 -26.42
N LEU A 496 0.43 -0.15 -26.54
CA LEU A 496 -0.69 -1.11 -26.52
C LEU A 496 -1.46 -1.03 -25.20
N LEU A 497 -0.76 -1.00 -24.06
CA LEU A 497 -1.40 -0.94 -22.75
C LEU A 497 -2.14 0.37 -22.52
N VAL A 498 -1.60 1.52 -22.94
CA VAL A 498 -2.26 2.82 -22.90
C VAL A 498 -3.56 2.78 -23.74
N TRP A 499 -3.48 2.25 -24.96
CA TRP A 499 -4.65 2.07 -25.82
C TRP A 499 -5.73 1.18 -25.17
N MET A 500 -5.33 0.04 -24.57
CA MET A 500 -6.27 -0.85 -23.87
C MET A 500 -6.86 -0.21 -22.61
N ALA A 501 -6.08 0.58 -21.88
CA ALA A 501 -6.55 1.28 -20.68
C ALA A 501 -7.60 2.37 -21.01
N ALA A 502 -7.53 2.93 -22.22
CA ALA A 502 -8.51 3.93 -22.70
C ALA A 502 -9.87 3.33 -23.10
N TRP A 503 -10.02 2.00 -23.15
CA TRP A 503 -11.30 1.39 -23.52
C TRP A 503 -12.35 1.64 -22.44
N PRO A 504 -13.59 1.96 -22.81
CA PRO A 504 -14.69 2.05 -21.85
C PRO A 504 -14.86 0.70 -21.11
N GLY A 505 -14.75 0.73 -19.79
CA GLY A 505 -14.85 -0.49 -18.97
C GLY A 505 -13.59 -1.36 -18.97
N ALA A 506 -12.41 -0.83 -19.34
CA ALA A 506 -11.12 -1.53 -19.25
C ALA A 506 -10.88 -2.11 -17.85
N SER A 507 -11.33 -1.40 -16.82
CA SER A 507 -11.41 -1.88 -15.44
C SER A 507 -12.77 -1.54 -14.84
N VAL A 508 -13.25 -2.44 -13.97
CA VAL A 508 -14.49 -2.25 -13.22
C VAL A 508 -14.14 -2.08 -11.75
N GLN A 509 -14.61 -0.97 -11.19
CA GLN A 509 -14.51 -0.68 -9.77
C GLN A 509 -15.84 -1.08 -9.10
N LEU A 510 -15.74 -1.84 -8.01
CA LEU A 510 -16.89 -2.31 -7.24
C LEU A 510 -16.63 -2.04 -5.76
N ALA A 511 -17.72 -1.76 -5.03
CA ALA A 511 -17.64 -1.62 -3.59
C ALA A 511 -17.07 -2.91 -2.96
N LEU A 512 -16.16 -2.76 -2.00
CA LEU A 512 -15.56 -3.88 -1.29
C LEU A 512 -16.62 -4.62 -0.46
N PRO A 513 -16.92 -5.90 -0.80
CA PRO A 513 -17.93 -6.64 -0.09
C PRO A 513 -17.48 -7.02 1.33
N PRO A 514 -18.40 -7.24 2.27
CA PRO A 514 -18.11 -7.88 3.54
C PRO A 514 -17.46 -9.24 3.36
N TRP A 515 -16.68 -9.68 4.36
CA TRP A 515 -15.93 -10.94 4.33
C TRP A 515 -16.79 -12.18 3.98
N GLY A 516 -18.04 -12.22 4.43
CA GLY A 516 -18.97 -13.32 4.10
C GLY A 516 -19.23 -13.43 2.60
N PHE A 517 -19.48 -12.30 1.91
CA PHE A 517 -19.71 -12.29 0.46
C PHE A 517 -18.44 -12.53 -0.33
N ALA A 518 -17.31 -12.02 0.17
CA ALA A 518 -15.99 -12.34 -0.39
C ALA A 518 -15.68 -13.85 -0.29
N ALA A 519 -16.00 -14.49 0.82
CA ALA A 519 -15.86 -15.94 0.99
C ALA A 519 -16.74 -16.73 0.01
N LEU A 520 -17.98 -16.30 -0.23
CA LEU A 520 -18.85 -16.91 -1.25
C LEU A 520 -18.23 -16.80 -2.65
N ALA A 521 -17.69 -15.64 -2.99
CA ALA A 521 -17.02 -15.43 -4.28
C ALA A 521 -15.77 -16.31 -4.44
N LEU A 522 -14.99 -16.48 -3.36
CA LEU A 522 -13.86 -17.41 -3.35
C LEU A 522 -14.32 -18.87 -3.51
N CYS A 523 -15.41 -19.28 -2.86
CA CYS A 523 -16.02 -20.60 -3.06
C CYS A 523 -16.44 -20.83 -4.51
N ALA A 524 -17.06 -19.81 -5.16
CA ALA A 524 -17.40 -19.88 -6.57
C ALA A 524 -16.15 -20.10 -7.45
N ALA A 525 -15.10 -19.35 -7.21
CA ALA A 525 -13.83 -19.50 -7.94
C ALA A 525 -13.20 -20.89 -7.75
N LEU A 526 -13.21 -21.42 -6.52
CA LEU A 526 -12.72 -22.76 -6.20
C LEU A 526 -13.55 -23.86 -6.90
N LEU A 527 -14.89 -23.73 -6.91
CA LEU A 527 -15.76 -24.64 -7.65
C LEU A 527 -15.51 -24.58 -9.16
N TRP A 528 -15.26 -23.39 -9.69
CA TRP A 528 -14.98 -23.21 -11.12
C TRP A 528 -13.68 -23.90 -11.54
N VAL A 529 -12.64 -23.81 -10.73
CA VAL A 529 -11.34 -24.48 -10.95
C VAL A 529 -11.42 -25.98 -10.64
N SER A 530 -12.34 -26.41 -9.76
CA SER A 530 -12.45 -27.81 -9.30
C SER A 530 -13.00 -28.79 -10.38
N ALA A 531 -12.91 -30.12 -10.14
CA ALA A 531 -13.32 -31.17 -11.05
C ALA A 531 -14.83 -31.48 -11.00
N VAL A 532 -15.64 -30.55 -10.50
CA VAL A 532 -17.09 -30.74 -10.44
C VAL A 532 -17.75 -30.72 -11.84
N PRO A 533 -18.92 -31.35 -11.99
CA PRO A 533 -19.70 -31.28 -13.23
C PRO A 533 -19.98 -29.84 -13.67
N ARG A 534 -20.15 -29.62 -14.98
CA ARG A 534 -20.41 -28.29 -15.54
C ARG A 534 -21.61 -27.59 -14.90
N ALA A 535 -22.67 -28.34 -14.54
CA ALA A 535 -23.85 -27.80 -13.87
C ALA A 535 -23.50 -27.08 -12.55
N TRP A 536 -22.63 -27.68 -11.73
CA TRP A 536 -22.17 -27.07 -10.49
C TRP A 536 -21.30 -25.82 -10.72
N LYS A 537 -20.50 -25.78 -11.78
CA LYS A 537 -19.74 -24.59 -12.17
C LYS A 537 -20.67 -23.45 -12.55
N VAL A 538 -21.69 -23.73 -13.35
CA VAL A 538 -22.69 -22.71 -13.74
C VAL A 538 -23.47 -22.26 -12.50
N ALA A 539 -23.94 -23.19 -11.67
CA ALA A 539 -24.64 -22.87 -10.42
C ALA A 539 -23.77 -22.02 -9.48
N SER A 540 -22.42 -22.25 -9.43
CA SER A 540 -21.54 -21.48 -8.56
C SER A 540 -21.42 -19.99 -8.94
N LEU A 541 -21.79 -19.59 -10.16
CA LEU A 541 -21.83 -18.18 -10.58
C LEU A 541 -22.83 -17.38 -9.74
N SER A 542 -23.91 -18.01 -9.22
CA SER A 542 -24.84 -17.33 -8.31
C SER A 542 -24.18 -16.88 -7.00
N LEU A 543 -23.14 -17.56 -6.56
CA LEU A 543 -22.37 -17.18 -5.36
C LEU A 543 -21.56 -15.90 -5.54
N LEU A 544 -21.35 -15.45 -6.79
CA LEU A 544 -20.66 -14.17 -7.08
C LEU A 544 -21.61 -12.98 -6.89
N TRP A 545 -22.94 -13.18 -7.04
CA TRP A 545 -23.92 -12.09 -7.04
C TRP A 545 -23.84 -11.19 -5.80
N PRO A 546 -23.80 -11.73 -4.56
CA PRO A 546 -23.70 -10.88 -3.37
C PRO A 546 -22.47 -9.98 -3.35
N ALA A 547 -21.35 -10.43 -3.91
CA ALA A 547 -20.12 -9.64 -3.98
C ALA A 547 -20.14 -8.62 -5.13
N LEU A 548 -20.73 -8.95 -6.28
CA LEU A 548 -20.79 -8.09 -7.47
C LEU A 548 -21.81 -6.95 -7.34
N PHE A 549 -22.92 -7.19 -6.64
CA PHE A 549 -24.01 -6.22 -6.46
C PHE A 549 -24.02 -5.59 -5.05
N TRP A 550 -22.94 -5.80 -4.27
CA TRP A 550 -22.81 -5.15 -2.98
C TRP A 550 -22.69 -3.64 -3.15
N THR A 551 -23.45 -2.90 -2.37
CA THR A 551 -23.32 -1.45 -2.24
C THR A 551 -22.97 -1.10 -0.80
N ALA A 552 -22.09 -0.13 -0.60
CA ALA A 552 -21.75 0.33 0.75
C ALA A 552 -23.01 0.91 1.43
N PRO A 553 -23.23 0.61 2.72
CA PRO A 553 -24.36 1.18 3.46
C PRO A 553 -24.34 2.71 3.41
N ARG A 554 -25.51 3.29 3.26
CA ARG A 554 -25.70 4.74 3.24
C ARG A 554 -26.62 5.19 4.38
N PRO A 555 -26.55 6.48 4.80
CA PRO A 555 -27.50 7.05 5.75
C PRO A 555 -28.96 6.89 5.28
N ALA A 556 -29.89 6.87 6.24
CA ALA A 556 -31.31 6.89 5.92
C ALA A 556 -31.75 8.26 5.36
N MET A 557 -32.91 8.31 4.72
CA MET A 557 -33.50 9.59 4.29
C MET A 557 -33.66 10.51 5.50
N GLY A 558 -33.33 11.78 5.35
CA GLY A 558 -33.35 12.77 6.40
C GLY A 558 -32.16 12.72 7.38
N THR A 559 -31.15 11.88 7.13
CA THR A 559 -29.95 11.81 7.95
C THR A 559 -28.69 11.91 7.09
N TYR A 560 -27.57 12.26 7.72
CA TYR A 560 -26.29 12.36 7.03
C TYR A 560 -25.12 11.81 7.86
N GLU A 561 -24.05 11.47 7.16
CA GLU A 561 -22.82 10.96 7.73
C GLU A 561 -21.63 11.83 7.28
N LEU A 562 -20.75 12.14 8.21
CA LEU A 562 -19.47 12.79 7.96
C LEU A 562 -18.35 11.78 8.19
N LEU A 563 -17.56 11.52 7.18
CA LEU A 563 -16.29 10.79 7.31
C LEU A 563 -15.15 11.80 7.21
N ILE A 564 -14.60 12.18 8.33
CA ILE A 564 -13.46 13.07 8.47
C ILE A 564 -12.21 12.21 8.28
N THR A 565 -11.57 12.31 7.13
CA THR A 565 -10.45 11.43 6.77
C THR A 565 -9.16 11.87 7.45
N ASP A 566 -8.29 10.91 7.78
CA ASP A 566 -6.94 11.21 8.26
C ASP A 566 -6.01 11.43 7.06
N VAL A 567 -5.78 12.68 6.72
CA VAL A 567 -4.87 13.11 5.65
C VAL A 567 -3.57 13.71 6.19
N GLY A 568 -3.35 13.65 7.51
CA GLY A 568 -2.26 14.34 8.18
C GLY A 568 -2.58 15.82 8.35
N GLN A 569 -1.65 16.73 7.97
CA GLN A 569 -1.91 18.17 8.05
C GLN A 569 -2.69 18.60 6.82
N GLY A 570 -3.96 18.96 6.98
CA GLY A 570 -4.88 19.39 5.94
C GLY A 570 -6.31 18.89 6.16
N ASN A 571 -7.26 19.34 5.38
CA ASN A 571 -8.67 18.99 5.49
C ASN A 571 -9.16 18.09 4.35
N ALA A 572 -9.97 17.10 4.68
CA ALA A 572 -10.77 16.35 3.72
C ALA A 572 -11.93 15.64 4.45
N VAL A 573 -13.16 15.97 4.11
CA VAL A 573 -14.36 15.42 4.73
C VAL A 573 -15.32 14.92 3.67
N LEU A 574 -15.65 13.63 3.71
CA LEU A 574 -16.69 13.05 2.86
C LEU A 574 -18.04 13.14 3.59
N VAL A 575 -18.96 13.89 3.01
CA VAL A 575 -20.34 14.01 3.45
C VAL A 575 -21.23 13.10 2.63
N ARG A 576 -22.03 12.26 3.27
CA ARG A 576 -22.94 11.33 2.59
C ARG A 576 -24.37 11.50 3.10
N THR A 577 -25.32 11.52 2.19
CA THR A 577 -26.74 11.39 2.45
C THR A 577 -27.25 10.06 1.89
N ALA A 578 -28.55 9.84 1.84
CA ALA A 578 -29.11 8.59 1.32
C ALA A 578 -28.69 8.29 -0.13
N LYS A 579 -28.58 9.33 -0.99
CA LYS A 579 -28.29 9.16 -2.44
C LYS A 579 -27.15 10.05 -2.94
N HIS A 580 -26.80 11.11 -2.22
CA HIS A 580 -25.84 12.14 -2.66
C HIS A 580 -24.58 12.14 -1.80
N SER A 581 -23.49 12.66 -2.38
CA SER A 581 -22.20 12.75 -1.71
C SER A 581 -21.47 14.03 -2.10
N LEU A 582 -20.88 14.68 -1.09
CA LEU A 582 -20.05 15.86 -1.23
C LEU A 582 -18.69 15.58 -0.57
N LEU A 583 -17.62 15.90 -1.27
CA LEU A 583 -16.28 15.93 -0.69
C LEU A 583 -15.91 17.39 -0.40
N TYR A 584 -15.70 17.71 0.87
CA TYR A 584 -15.24 19.01 1.33
C TYR A 584 -13.75 18.97 1.57
N ASP A 585 -12.98 19.73 0.79
CA ASP A 585 -11.53 19.70 0.68
C ASP A 585 -10.94 18.35 0.24
N ALA A 586 -9.70 18.37 -0.18
CA ALA A 586 -9.03 17.20 -0.78
C ALA A 586 -7.67 16.88 -0.13
N GLY A 587 -7.34 17.52 0.99
CA GLY A 587 -6.11 17.27 1.74
C GLY A 587 -4.84 17.74 1.05
N PRO A 588 -3.68 17.48 1.68
CA PRO A 588 -2.41 18.06 1.29
C PRO A 588 -1.76 17.38 0.08
N ARG A 589 -0.90 18.17 -0.56
CA ARG A 589 0.14 17.64 -1.44
C ARG A 589 1.40 17.37 -0.62
N TYR A 590 1.83 16.10 -0.55
CA TYR A 590 3.02 15.70 0.21
C TYR A 590 4.33 15.89 -0.56
N SER A 591 4.27 15.79 -1.90
CA SER A 591 5.36 16.03 -2.85
C SER A 591 4.76 16.26 -4.25
N ALA A 592 5.56 16.59 -5.27
CA ALA A 592 5.06 16.72 -6.64
C ALA A 592 4.37 15.44 -7.13
N GLU A 593 4.86 14.28 -6.69
CA GLU A 593 4.37 12.97 -7.10
C GLU A 593 3.37 12.34 -6.11
N SER A 594 3.05 13.00 -4.99
CA SER A 594 2.29 12.38 -3.92
C SER A 594 1.40 13.37 -3.17
N ASP A 595 0.11 13.08 -3.13
CA ASP A 595 -0.94 13.88 -2.49
C ASP A 595 -1.95 13.00 -1.74
N ALA A 596 -2.83 13.64 -0.97
CA ALA A 596 -3.87 12.97 -0.20
C ALA A 596 -4.95 12.36 -1.11
N GLY A 597 -5.21 12.96 -2.28
CA GLY A 597 -6.15 12.43 -3.26
C GLY A 597 -5.79 11.00 -3.65
N HIS A 598 -4.58 10.80 -4.14
CA HIS A 598 -4.14 9.48 -4.57
C HIS A 598 -3.91 8.48 -3.43
N ARG A 599 -3.45 8.95 -2.25
CA ARG A 599 -3.12 8.05 -1.13
C ARG A 599 -4.33 7.66 -0.31
N VAL A 600 -5.30 8.55 -0.17
CA VAL A 600 -6.43 8.39 0.74
C VAL A 600 -7.76 8.44 0.02
N LEU A 601 -8.06 9.54 -0.72
CA LEU A 601 -9.40 9.80 -1.22
C LEU A 601 -9.79 8.90 -2.39
N VAL A 602 -8.94 8.80 -3.41
CA VAL A 602 -9.20 7.93 -4.58
C VAL A 602 -9.37 6.46 -4.16
N PRO A 603 -8.48 5.87 -3.33
CA PRO A 603 -8.72 4.53 -2.78
C PRO A 603 -10.00 4.42 -1.97
N LEU A 604 -10.33 5.38 -1.12
CA LEU A 604 -11.54 5.38 -0.31
C LEU A 604 -12.81 5.40 -1.18
N LEU A 605 -12.88 6.32 -2.14
CA LEU A 605 -14.00 6.45 -3.07
C LEU A 605 -14.15 5.20 -3.97
N ALA A 606 -13.03 4.65 -4.44
CA ALA A 606 -13.03 3.43 -5.23
C ALA A 606 -13.54 2.22 -4.44
N GLN A 607 -13.10 2.06 -3.19
CA GLN A 607 -13.46 0.93 -2.35
C GLN A 607 -14.91 0.94 -1.88
N THR A 608 -15.52 2.12 -1.80
CA THR A 608 -16.94 2.29 -1.49
C THR A 608 -17.80 2.40 -2.74
N ALA A 609 -17.19 2.45 -3.94
CA ALA A 609 -17.81 2.79 -5.21
C ALA A 609 -18.62 4.11 -5.12
N GLU A 610 -18.08 5.06 -4.36
CA GLU A 610 -18.75 6.33 -4.08
C GLU A 610 -18.64 7.26 -5.29
N LYS A 611 -19.78 7.79 -5.70
CA LYS A 611 -19.88 8.83 -6.74
C LYS A 611 -20.12 10.17 -6.06
N LEU A 612 -19.26 11.12 -6.33
CA LEU A 612 -19.39 12.47 -5.83
C LEU A 612 -20.32 13.29 -6.74
N ASP A 613 -21.23 14.03 -6.14
CA ASP A 613 -22.03 15.06 -6.80
C ASP A 613 -21.27 16.40 -6.80
N VAL A 614 -20.63 16.73 -5.66
CA VAL A 614 -19.90 17.99 -5.45
C VAL A 614 -18.53 17.73 -4.85
N LEU A 615 -17.51 18.36 -5.40
CA LEU A 615 -16.22 18.62 -4.76
C LEU A 615 -16.20 20.10 -4.36
N MET A 616 -16.26 20.39 -3.07
CA MET A 616 -16.16 21.74 -2.53
C MET A 616 -14.75 21.96 -1.97
N LEU A 617 -14.01 22.91 -2.55
CA LEU A 617 -12.70 23.30 -2.04
C LEU A 617 -12.85 24.62 -1.29
N SER A 618 -12.50 24.61 0.00
CA SER A 618 -12.69 25.77 0.85
C SER A 618 -11.91 26.99 0.39
N HIS A 619 -10.62 26.82 0.06
CA HIS A 619 -9.74 27.87 -0.47
C HIS A 619 -8.54 27.26 -1.20
N ARG A 620 -7.61 28.07 -1.72
CA ARG A 620 -6.53 27.64 -2.63
C ARG A 620 -5.34 26.94 -1.99
N ASP A 621 -5.18 26.93 -0.67
CA ASP A 621 -3.98 26.42 -0.03
C ASP A 621 -3.81 24.92 -0.26
N SER A 622 -2.57 24.49 -0.37
CA SER A 622 -2.23 23.13 -0.85
C SER A 622 -2.65 22.02 0.11
N ASP A 623 -2.89 22.30 1.37
CA ASP A 623 -3.39 21.36 2.37
C ASP A 623 -4.93 21.17 2.30
N HIS A 624 -5.60 21.90 1.42
CA HIS A 624 -7.00 21.77 1.07
C HIS A 624 -7.21 21.30 -0.38
N THR A 625 -6.37 21.77 -1.30
CA THR A 625 -6.52 21.50 -2.73
C THR A 625 -5.60 20.40 -3.26
N GLY A 626 -4.61 19.98 -2.47
CA GLY A 626 -3.50 19.14 -2.96
C GLY A 626 -3.91 17.83 -3.62
N GLY A 627 -4.99 17.19 -3.14
CA GLY A 627 -5.53 15.97 -3.70
C GLY A 627 -6.63 16.15 -4.76
N ALA A 628 -7.10 17.38 -5.01
CA ALA A 628 -8.26 17.65 -5.85
C ALA A 628 -8.06 17.16 -7.29
N ALA A 629 -6.88 17.37 -7.87
CA ALA A 629 -6.58 16.92 -9.24
C ALA A 629 -6.76 15.40 -9.40
N ALA A 630 -6.38 14.61 -8.39
CA ALA A 630 -6.56 13.16 -8.41
C ALA A 630 -8.04 12.75 -8.35
N VAL A 631 -8.83 13.46 -7.54
CA VAL A 631 -10.27 13.21 -7.43
C VAL A 631 -10.98 13.57 -8.74
N LEU A 632 -10.67 14.73 -9.33
CA LEU A 632 -11.23 15.18 -10.61
C LEU A 632 -10.82 14.27 -11.77
N ALA A 633 -9.59 13.77 -11.79
CA ALA A 633 -9.15 12.79 -12.79
C ALA A 633 -9.91 11.47 -12.69
N MET A 634 -10.29 11.04 -11.48
CA MET A 634 -11.11 9.84 -11.26
C MET A 634 -12.58 10.08 -11.61
N GLN A 635 -13.12 11.26 -11.29
CA GLN A 635 -14.53 11.61 -11.44
C GLN A 635 -14.70 13.01 -12.06
N PRO A 636 -14.42 13.17 -13.37
CA PRO A 636 -14.46 14.50 -14.02
C PRO A 636 -15.85 15.11 -14.13
N GLN A 637 -16.90 14.30 -13.90
CA GLN A 637 -18.32 14.74 -13.94
C GLN A 637 -18.76 15.45 -12.66
N VAL A 638 -17.94 15.50 -11.62
CA VAL A 638 -18.26 16.15 -10.34
C VAL A 638 -18.37 17.66 -10.51
N LEU A 639 -19.35 18.29 -9.84
CA LEU A 639 -19.43 19.75 -9.76
C LEU A 639 -18.33 20.28 -8.83
N LEU A 640 -17.42 21.09 -9.39
CA LEU A 640 -16.41 21.79 -8.58
C LEU A 640 -17.00 23.09 -8.03
N SER A 641 -17.13 23.20 -6.70
CA SER A 641 -17.52 24.42 -6.01
C SER A 641 -16.31 24.96 -5.22
N SER A 642 -15.89 26.19 -5.43
CA SER A 642 -14.76 26.76 -4.72
C SER A 642 -14.71 28.27 -4.78
N SER A 643 -13.82 28.87 -3.99
CA SER A 643 -13.42 30.27 -4.04
C SER A 643 -12.05 30.50 -4.70
N LEU A 644 -11.62 29.58 -5.57
CA LEU A 644 -10.37 29.69 -6.32
C LEU A 644 -10.43 30.82 -7.34
N GLU A 645 -9.27 31.38 -7.68
CA GLU A 645 -9.15 32.35 -8.76
C GLU A 645 -9.60 31.75 -10.11
N SER A 646 -10.17 32.55 -10.99
CA SER A 646 -10.74 32.14 -12.30
C SER A 646 -9.73 31.42 -13.22
N GLU A 647 -8.44 31.71 -13.08
CA GLU A 647 -7.36 31.10 -13.88
C GLU A 647 -6.79 29.80 -13.28
N HIS A 648 -7.32 29.34 -12.15
CA HIS A 648 -6.77 28.15 -11.48
C HIS A 648 -7.01 26.88 -12.31
N LEU A 649 -5.96 26.06 -12.48
CA LEU A 649 -5.97 24.87 -13.34
C LEU A 649 -7.09 23.87 -13.03
N LEU A 650 -7.52 23.74 -11.79
CA LEU A 650 -8.56 22.82 -11.37
C LEU A 650 -9.91 23.10 -12.02
N TRP A 651 -10.21 24.37 -12.39
CA TRP A 651 -11.45 24.70 -13.11
C TRP A 651 -11.56 23.98 -14.45
N GLY A 652 -10.45 23.86 -15.16
CA GLY A 652 -10.40 23.18 -16.47
C GLY A 652 -10.47 21.64 -16.38
N MET A 653 -10.34 21.06 -15.16
CA MET A 653 -10.40 19.61 -14.95
C MET A 653 -11.82 19.11 -14.64
N ALA A 654 -12.71 19.97 -14.19
CA ALA A 654 -14.10 19.64 -13.87
C ALA A 654 -15.00 19.91 -15.09
N SER A 655 -16.01 19.05 -15.32
CA SER A 655 -17.01 19.24 -16.38
C SER A 655 -17.96 20.41 -16.09
N SER A 656 -18.16 20.71 -14.82
CA SER A 656 -18.97 21.84 -14.34
C SER A 656 -18.34 22.44 -13.09
N SER A 657 -18.49 23.74 -12.95
CA SER A 657 -17.90 24.47 -11.82
C SER A 657 -18.78 25.65 -11.41
N THR A 658 -18.71 26.01 -10.15
CA THR A 658 -19.42 27.16 -9.59
C THR A 658 -18.59 27.85 -8.53
N LEU A 659 -18.72 29.18 -8.44
CA LEU A 659 -18.08 29.94 -7.38
C LEU A 659 -18.84 29.73 -6.07
N CYS A 660 -18.12 29.38 -5.01
CA CYS A 660 -18.66 29.26 -3.68
C CYS A 660 -18.97 30.66 -3.13
N SER A 661 -20.23 30.93 -2.80
CA SER A 661 -20.66 32.24 -2.28
C SER A 661 -21.76 32.09 -1.25
N ARG A 662 -21.73 32.96 -0.26
CA ARG A 662 -22.74 33.07 0.80
C ARG A 662 -24.15 33.19 0.21
N GLY A 663 -25.11 32.49 0.85
CA GLY A 663 -26.52 32.45 0.47
C GLY A 663 -26.85 31.30 -0.49
N GLN A 664 -25.89 30.60 -1.05
CA GLN A 664 -26.14 29.34 -1.77
C GLN A 664 -26.69 28.30 -0.77
N SER A 665 -27.80 27.67 -1.13
CA SER A 665 -28.38 26.60 -0.34
C SER A 665 -29.07 25.57 -1.21
N TRP A 666 -29.06 24.32 -0.79
CA TRP A 666 -29.78 23.23 -1.44
C TRP A 666 -30.20 22.16 -0.44
N VAL A 667 -31.07 21.27 -0.85
CA VAL A 667 -31.54 20.16 -0.01
C VAL A 667 -31.32 18.85 -0.77
N TRP A 668 -30.62 17.91 -0.13
CA TRP A 668 -30.47 16.53 -0.60
C TRP A 668 -31.05 15.54 0.40
N ASP A 669 -31.95 14.71 -0.04
CA ASP A 669 -32.53 13.61 0.76
C ASP A 669 -33.12 14.07 2.11
N GLY A 670 -33.60 15.32 2.21
CA GLY A 670 -34.11 15.92 3.44
C GLY A 670 -33.08 16.63 4.30
N VAL A 671 -31.81 16.65 3.89
CA VAL A 671 -30.70 17.35 4.55
C VAL A 671 -30.43 18.68 3.86
N ARG A 672 -30.38 19.77 4.60
CA ARG A 672 -30.09 21.13 4.11
C ARG A 672 -28.59 21.40 4.15
N PHE A 673 -28.09 21.96 3.09
CA PHE A 673 -26.74 22.49 2.94
C PHE A 673 -26.82 23.99 2.72
N GLU A 674 -25.99 24.76 3.40
CA GLU A 674 -25.99 26.22 3.31
C GLU A 674 -24.57 26.77 3.38
N VAL A 675 -24.19 27.59 2.39
CA VAL A 675 -22.91 28.28 2.34
C VAL A 675 -23.05 29.61 3.11
N LEU A 676 -22.31 29.73 4.21
CA LEU A 676 -22.35 30.92 5.08
C LEU A 676 -21.26 31.95 4.74
N HIS A 677 -20.19 31.54 4.07
CA HIS A 677 -19.03 32.35 3.69
C HIS A 677 -18.35 31.74 2.46
N PRO A 678 -17.69 32.54 1.58
CA PRO A 678 -17.44 33.98 1.66
C PRO A 678 -18.61 34.82 1.11
N ALA A 679 -18.70 36.07 1.56
CA ALA A 679 -19.54 37.06 0.91
C ALA A 679 -18.77 37.67 -0.28
N LEU A 680 -19.15 37.29 -1.49
CA LEU A 680 -18.54 37.76 -2.73
C LEU A 680 -19.48 38.75 -3.44
N ASP A 681 -18.96 39.91 -3.84
CA ASP A 681 -19.75 40.96 -4.48
C ASP A 681 -19.98 40.70 -5.96
N GLY A 682 -19.74 39.47 -6.44
CA GLY A 682 -19.88 39.09 -7.83
C GLY A 682 -18.77 39.58 -8.77
N SER A 683 -17.76 40.32 -8.29
CA SER A 683 -16.61 40.73 -9.07
C SER A 683 -15.44 39.74 -8.90
N GLU A 684 -14.98 39.13 -10.00
CA GLU A 684 -13.83 38.22 -10.02
C GLU A 684 -12.55 38.86 -9.46
N SER A 685 -12.41 40.19 -9.62
CA SER A 685 -11.26 40.93 -9.09
C SER A 685 -11.15 40.91 -7.56
N SER A 686 -12.24 40.57 -6.82
CA SER A 686 -12.24 40.51 -5.39
C SER A 686 -11.56 39.25 -4.84
N VAL A 687 -11.42 38.19 -5.65
CA VAL A 687 -10.85 36.89 -5.22
C VAL A 687 -9.33 36.93 -5.27
N SER A 688 -8.72 37.50 -6.31
CA SER A 688 -7.27 37.45 -6.52
C SER A 688 -6.45 38.30 -5.54
N THR A 689 -7.06 39.29 -4.90
CA THR A 689 -6.36 40.23 -3.98
C THR A 689 -6.47 39.88 -2.52
N ARG A 690 -7.37 38.95 -2.15
CA ARG A 690 -7.61 38.56 -0.74
C ARG A 690 -6.70 37.41 -0.31
N LYS A 691 -6.43 37.33 1.01
CA LYS A 691 -5.70 36.20 1.59
C LYS A 691 -6.52 34.92 1.41
N PRO A 692 -5.90 33.75 1.12
CA PRO A 692 -6.62 32.51 0.87
C PRO A 692 -7.62 32.15 2.00
N ASN A 693 -7.16 32.15 3.24
CA ASN A 693 -7.98 31.80 4.42
C ASN A 693 -9.23 32.69 4.54
N SER A 694 -9.12 33.98 4.14
CA SER A 694 -10.24 34.92 4.18
C SER A 694 -11.33 34.65 3.13
N LEU A 695 -11.11 33.70 2.24
CA LEU A 695 -12.05 33.24 1.21
C LEU A 695 -12.59 31.84 1.48
N SER A 696 -12.26 31.22 2.61
CA SER A 696 -12.70 29.85 2.94
C SER A 696 -14.21 29.70 2.83
N CYS A 697 -14.66 28.74 2.05
CA CYS A 697 -16.06 28.34 1.98
C CYS A 697 -16.49 27.71 3.30
N VAL A 698 -17.42 28.30 4.01
CA VAL A 698 -18.00 27.76 5.22
C VAL A 698 -19.32 27.11 4.90
N LEU A 699 -19.44 25.81 5.19
CA LEU A 699 -20.61 25.00 4.87
C LEU A 699 -21.29 24.53 6.16
N ARG A 700 -22.57 24.90 6.32
CA ARG A 700 -23.47 24.35 7.33
C ARG A 700 -24.29 23.22 6.72
N ILE A 701 -24.41 22.12 7.46
CA ILE A 701 -25.18 20.93 7.08
C ILE A 701 -26.16 20.65 8.21
N SER A 702 -27.46 20.50 7.92
CA SER A 702 -28.47 20.23 8.92
C SER A 702 -29.56 19.31 8.39
N ASP A 703 -30.00 18.38 9.25
CA ASP A 703 -31.18 17.52 9.01
C ASP A 703 -32.44 18.08 9.68
N GLY A 704 -32.35 19.28 10.23
CA GLY A 704 -33.44 19.95 10.97
C GLY A 704 -33.44 19.68 12.48
N VAL A 705 -32.67 18.69 12.95
CA VAL A 705 -32.49 18.34 14.37
C VAL A 705 -31.03 18.52 14.77
N HIS A 706 -30.12 17.98 14.00
CA HIS A 706 -28.70 18.04 14.22
C HIS A 706 -27.98 18.79 13.10
N SER A 707 -26.93 19.50 13.46
CA SER A 707 -26.16 20.30 12.50
C SER A 707 -24.67 20.20 12.70
N ALA A 708 -23.95 20.34 11.58
CA ALA A 708 -22.49 20.39 11.54
C ALA A 708 -22.03 21.62 10.77
N LEU A 709 -20.91 22.20 11.18
CA LEU A 709 -20.24 23.30 10.49
C LEU A 709 -18.84 22.88 10.02
N LEU A 710 -18.62 22.97 8.71
CA LEU A 710 -17.31 22.82 8.09
C LEU A 710 -16.76 24.22 7.80
N ALA A 711 -15.77 24.65 8.56
CA ALA A 711 -15.37 26.04 8.62
C ALA A 711 -14.18 26.41 7.70
N GLY A 712 -13.47 25.41 7.13
CA GLY A 712 -12.20 25.64 6.42
C GLY A 712 -11.19 26.33 7.31
N ASP A 713 -10.44 27.28 6.77
CA ASP A 713 -9.37 27.97 7.49
C ASP A 713 -9.70 29.42 7.81
N ILE A 714 -11.01 29.71 8.11
CA ILE A 714 -11.40 31.05 8.58
C ILE A 714 -10.61 31.44 9.84
N GLU A 715 -10.34 32.72 9.95
CA GLU A 715 -9.64 33.35 11.06
C GLU A 715 -10.58 34.31 11.82
N ALA A 716 -10.11 34.91 12.88
CA ALA A 716 -10.90 35.79 13.75
C ALA A 716 -11.77 36.85 13.02
N PRO A 717 -11.30 37.55 11.95
CA PRO A 717 -12.16 38.52 11.25
C PRO A 717 -13.37 37.89 10.56
N GLN A 718 -13.20 36.67 9.96
CA GLN A 718 -14.30 35.97 9.31
C GLN A 718 -15.26 35.39 10.33
N GLU A 719 -14.75 34.87 11.45
CA GLU A 719 -15.54 34.38 12.57
C GLU A 719 -16.43 35.52 13.12
N GLN A 720 -15.87 36.73 13.35
CA GLN A 720 -16.62 37.90 13.79
C GLN A 720 -17.71 38.30 12.80
N ALA A 721 -17.41 38.28 11.49
CA ALA A 721 -18.39 38.56 10.44
C ALA A 721 -19.56 37.55 10.46
N LEU A 722 -19.26 36.26 10.68
CA LEU A 722 -20.28 35.21 10.80
C LEU A 722 -21.15 35.41 12.06
N VAL A 723 -20.54 35.72 13.21
CA VAL A 723 -21.26 35.99 14.46
C VAL A 723 -22.19 37.20 14.29
N ALA A 724 -21.74 38.27 13.63
CA ALA A 724 -22.54 39.49 13.42
C ALA A 724 -23.80 39.22 12.57
N VAL A 725 -23.79 38.22 11.73
CA VAL A 725 -24.94 37.83 10.89
C VAL A 725 -25.94 36.95 11.63
N GLY A 726 -25.52 36.38 12.73
CA GLY A 726 -26.29 35.43 13.52
C GLY A 726 -25.98 33.98 13.16
N LEU A 727 -25.18 33.31 13.97
CA LEU A 727 -24.90 31.88 13.89
C LEU A 727 -25.87 31.11 14.79
N GLU A 728 -26.32 29.98 14.32
CA GLU A 728 -27.07 29.02 15.12
C GLU A 728 -26.15 27.97 15.74
N PRO A 729 -26.47 27.44 16.93
CA PRO A 729 -25.71 26.35 17.53
C PRO A 729 -25.55 25.13 16.62
N VAL A 730 -24.44 24.40 16.79
CA VAL A 730 -24.16 23.18 16.02
C VAL A 730 -23.75 22.05 16.96
N ASP A 731 -24.06 20.81 16.58
CA ASP A 731 -23.62 19.63 17.32
C ASP A 731 -22.16 19.34 17.07
N LEU A 732 -21.70 19.51 15.81
CA LEU A 732 -20.34 19.24 15.38
C LEU A 732 -19.71 20.45 14.69
N LEU A 733 -18.49 20.81 15.11
CA LEU A 733 -17.65 21.79 14.46
C LEU A 733 -16.37 21.13 13.93
N LEU A 734 -16.13 21.23 12.62
CA LEU A 734 -14.78 21.04 12.08
C LEU A 734 -13.98 22.26 12.44
N VAL A 735 -12.96 22.07 13.29
CA VAL A 735 -12.20 23.17 13.91
C VAL A 735 -11.52 24.00 12.84
N PRO A 736 -11.75 25.33 12.83
CA PRO A 736 -11.18 26.22 11.84
C PRO A 736 -9.64 26.20 11.88
N HIS A 737 -9.02 26.24 10.70
CA HIS A 737 -7.58 26.40 10.51
C HIS A 737 -6.75 25.41 11.34
N HIS A 738 -7.21 24.15 11.39
CA HIS A 738 -6.58 23.04 12.13
C HIS A 738 -6.34 23.33 13.63
N GLY A 739 -7.01 24.29 14.20
CA GLY A 739 -6.79 24.77 15.57
C GLY A 739 -5.61 25.74 15.69
N SER A 740 -5.38 26.58 14.68
CA SER A 740 -4.43 27.69 14.71
C SER A 740 -4.79 28.70 15.77
N LYS A 741 -3.79 29.41 16.33
CA LYS A 741 -3.98 30.51 17.27
C LYS A 741 -4.82 31.68 16.72
N THR A 742 -4.89 31.77 15.37
CA THR A 742 -5.61 32.86 14.66
C THR A 742 -7.11 32.63 14.55
N SER A 743 -7.60 31.46 14.95
CA SER A 743 -8.98 31.00 14.82
C SER A 743 -9.60 30.56 16.16
N SER A 744 -10.84 30.11 16.10
CA SER A 744 -11.63 29.63 17.26
C SER A 744 -11.73 30.67 18.37
N THR A 745 -12.20 31.86 18.00
CA THR A 745 -12.40 32.96 18.99
C THR A 745 -13.45 32.59 20.01
N PRO A 746 -13.36 33.09 21.26
CA PRO A 746 -14.36 32.82 22.29
C PRO A 746 -15.79 33.22 21.88
N GLU A 747 -15.94 34.32 21.15
CA GLU A 747 -17.22 34.82 20.65
C GLU A 747 -17.85 33.90 19.64
N PHE A 748 -17.03 33.37 18.71
CA PHE A 748 -17.45 32.39 17.70
C PHE A 748 -17.89 31.09 18.37
N LEU A 749 -17.11 30.58 19.32
CA LEU A 749 -17.46 29.38 20.06
C LEU A 749 -18.70 29.57 20.94
N ALA A 750 -18.86 30.71 21.58
CA ALA A 750 -20.04 31.03 22.37
C ALA A 750 -21.33 31.10 21.52
N ALA A 751 -21.24 31.56 20.28
CA ALA A 751 -22.36 31.58 19.35
C ALA A 751 -22.73 30.18 18.85
N LEU A 752 -21.75 29.36 18.54
CA LEU A 752 -21.96 27.99 17.96
C LEU A 752 -22.25 26.93 19.02
N GLN A 753 -21.74 27.07 20.23
CA GLN A 753 -21.87 26.11 21.34
C GLN A 753 -21.68 24.64 20.91
N PRO A 754 -20.59 24.29 20.19
CA PRO A 754 -20.42 22.96 19.64
C PRO A 754 -20.28 21.90 20.75
N ARG A 755 -21.03 20.80 20.67
CA ARG A 755 -20.89 19.68 21.59
C ARG A 755 -19.61 18.89 21.26
N LEU A 756 -19.27 18.80 19.97
CA LEU A 756 -18.14 18.06 19.45
C LEU A 756 -17.32 18.94 18.51
N ALA A 757 -16.01 18.96 18.71
CA ALA A 757 -15.04 19.60 17.83
C ALA A 757 -14.07 18.57 17.25
N LEU A 758 -13.99 18.49 15.93
CA LEU A 758 -13.08 17.59 15.23
C LEU A 758 -11.92 18.37 14.62
N VAL A 759 -10.68 17.97 14.93
CA VAL A 759 -9.46 18.61 14.47
C VAL A 759 -8.77 17.72 13.47
N GLN A 760 -8.62 18.17 12.22
CA GLN A 760 -7.75 17.51 11.24
C GLN A 760 -6.36 18.15 11.31
N ALA A 761 -5.40 17.46 11.90
CA ALA A 761 -4.02 17.91 12.03
C ALA A 761 -3.03 16.76 11.96
N GLY A 762 -1.83 17.01 11.52
CA GLY A 762 -0.78 15.98 11.45
C GLY A 762 -0.14 15.72 12.81
N TYR A 763 0.18 14.46 13.11
CA TYR A 763 0.91 14.11 14.32
C TYR A 763 2.24 14.88 14.42
N ARG A 764 2.41 15.62 15.51
CA ARG A 764 3.60 16.49 15.75
C ARG A 764 3.96 17.33 14.50
N ASN A 765 2.95 18.01 13.96
CA ASN A 765 3.12 18.86 12.78
C ASN A 765 4.02 20.07 13.08
N ARG A 766 4.61 20.65 12.03
CA ARG A 766 5.56 21.77 12.15
C ARG A 766 4.93 23.07 12.67
N PHE A 767 3.62 23.21 12.55
CA PHE A 767 2.89 24.43 12.94
C PHE A 767 2.49 24.43 14.43
N GLY A 768 2.54 23.25 15.08
CA GLY A 768 2.10 23.07 16.46
C GLY A 768 0.58 23.14 16.59
N HIS A 769 -0.14 22.72 15.56
CA HIS A 769 -1.60 22.63 15.58
C HIS A 769 -2.07 21.26 16.09
N PRO A 770 -3.20 21.20 16.83
CA PRO A 770 -3.94 22.32 17.40
C PRO A 770 -3.12 23.03 18.48
N ALA A 771 -3.23 24.37 18.52
CA ALA A 771 -2.51 25.15 19.51
C ALA A 771 -3.09 24.93 20.92
N PRO A 772 -2.26 24.78 21.98
CA PRO A 772 -2.77 24.52 23.34
C PRO A 772 -3.77 25.58 23.83
N ALA A 773 -3.58 26.84 23.46
CA ALA A 773 -4.51 27.91 23.81
C ALA A 773 -5.89 27.75 23.16
N VAL A 774 -5.95 27.14 21.96
CA VAL A 774 -7.22 26.85 21.28
C VAL A 774 -7.90 25.66 21.93
N LEU A 775 -7.17 24.59 22.26
CA LEU A 775 -7.71 23.45 22.99
C LEU A 775 -8.32 23.87 24.33
N ALA A 776 -7.63 24.75 25.10
CA ALA A 776 -8.11 25.27 26.35
C ALA A 776 -9.44 26.05 26.20
N ARG A 777 -9.69 26.74 25.07
CA ARG A 777 -10.99 27.42 24.83
C ARG A 777 -12.13 26.42 24.69
N TYR A 778 -11.92 25.32 23.91
CA TYR A 778 -12.92 24.27 23.78
C TYR A 778 -13.18 23.55 25.11
N GLU A 779 -12.13 23.25 25.86
CA GLU A 779 -12.22 22.62 27.17
C GLU A 779 -13.01 23.50 28.18
N ALA A 780 -12.75 24.79 28.19
CA ALA A 780 -13.46 25.75 29.04
C ALA A 780 -14.98 25.82 28.75
N MET A 781 -15.37 25.45 27.53
CA MET A 781 -16.79 25.38 27.13
C MET A 781 -17.42 23.99 27.33
N GLY A 782 -16.64 23.02 27.79
CA GLY A 782 -17.09 21.64 27.91
C GLY A 782 -17.26 20.92 26.56
N THR A 783 -16.69 21.43 25.47
CA THR A 783 -16.73 20.82 24.15
C THR A 783 -15.78 19.63 24.10
N ARG A 784 -16.27 18.47 23.68
CA ARG A 784 -15.41 17.28 23.45
C ARG A 784 -14.58 17.50 22.20
N VAL A 785 -13.26 17.49 22.33
CA VAL A 785 -12.32 17.61 21.20
C VAL A 785 -11.79 16.25 20.83
N ILE A 786 -11.77 15.94 19.53
CA ILE A 786 -11.19 14.72 18.94
C ILE A 786 -10.28 15.16 17.80
N ASP A 787 -9.06 14.67 17.77
CA ASP A 787 -8.09 14.97 16.72
C ASP A 787 -7.73 13.73 15.87
N SER A 788 -7.31 13.97 14.64
CA SER A 788 -6.94 12.89 13.70
C SER A 788 -5.72 12.07 14.15
N PRO A 789 -4.68 12.60 14.85
CA PRO A 789 -3.59 11.78 15.36
C PRO A 789 -4.03 10.67 16.32
N HIS A 790 -5.02 10.94 17.19
CA HIS A 790 -5.51 9.95 18.17
C HIS A 790 -6.63 9.07 17.61
N CYS A 791 -7.50 9.62 16.77
CA CYS A 791 -8.68 8.95 16.25
C CYS A 791 -8.41 8.21 14.93
N GLY A 792 -7.43 8.68 14.11
CA GLY A 792 -7.39 8.36 12.70
C GLY A 792 -8.57 9.04 11.98
N ALA A 793 -9.13 8.40 10.96
CA ALA A 793 -10.39 8.86 10.39
C ALA A 793 -11.52 8.75 11.42
N ALA A 794 -12.35 9.80 11.49
CA ALA A 794 -13.50 9.87 12.38
C ALA A 794 -14.79 9.77 11.57
N THR A 795 -15.70 8.88 11.95
CA THR A 795 -17.05 8.82 11.38
C THR A 795 -18.06 9.32 12.38
N TRP A 796 -18.80 10.34 12.00
CA TRP A 796 -19.93 10.89 12.77
C TRP A 796 -21.22 10.81 11.97
N ARG A 797 -22.34 10.57 12.64
CA ARG A 797 -23.67 10.44 12.02
C ARG A 797 -24.71 11.28 12.76
N SER A 798 -25.57 11.94 12.01
CA SER A 798 -26.63 12.77 12.59
C SER A 798 -27.70 11.96 13.33
N ASP A 799 -27.89 10.68 13.00
CA ASP A 799 -28.82 9.78 13.73
C ASP A 799 -28.20 9.18 15.02
N ALA A 800 -26.90 9.42 15.27
CA ALA A 800 -26.23 9.01 16.49
C ALA A 800 -25.18 10.07 16.94
N PRO A 801 -25.60 11.33 17.23
CA PRO A 801 -24.70 12.48 17.34
C PRO A 801 -23.72 12.42 18.51
N GLU A 802 -23.99 11.59 19.51
CA GLU A 802 -23.08 11.39 20.67
C GLU A 802 -21.90 10.45 20.35
N GLN A 803 -22.00 9.70 19.24
CA GLN A 803 -21.02 8.67 18.88
C GLN A 803 -20.08 9.15 17.78
N VAL A 804 -18.78 9.01 18.01
CA VAL A 804 -17.75 9.15 16.98
C VAL A 804 -17.00 7.83 16.91
N LEU A 805 -16.95 7.26 15.71
CA LEU A 805 -16.23 6.02 15.46
C LEU A 805 -14.82 6.36 14.99
N CYS A 806 -13.84 6.08 15.81
CA CYS A 806 -12.41 6.30 15.53
C CYS A 806 -11.80 5.09 14.84
N GLU A 807 -11.21 5.27 13.66
CA GLU A 807 -10.62 4.15 12.93
C GLU A 807 -9.40 3.56 13.65
N ARG A 808 -8.61 4.38 14.34
CA ARG A 808 -7.46 3.92 15.13
C ARG A 808 -7.87 3.01 16.29
N GLU A 809 -9.05 3.18 16.87
CA GLU A 809 -9.59 2.30 17.90
C GLU A 809 -10.12 1.00 17.32
N ARG A 810 -10.86 1.07 16.19
CA ARG A 810 -11.48 -0.09 15.52
C ARG A 810 -10.46 -1.05 14.92
N SER A 811 -9.41 -0.50 14.31
CA SER A 811 -8.40 -1.26 13.58
C SER A 811 -7.10 -1.44 14.37
N LEU A 812 -7.13 -1.19 15.68
CA LEU A 812 -5.94 -1.20 16.52
C LEU A 812 -5.22 -2.55 16.50
N ARG A 813 -3.89 -2.50 16.29
CA ARG A 813 -2.96 -3.63 16.36
C ARG A 813 -1.72 -3.23 17.16
N TYR A 814 -0.94 -4.21 17.60
CA TYR A 814 0.24 -3.97 18.42
C TYR A 814 1.38 -3.20 17.74
N TRP A 815 1.38 -3.09 16.43
CA TRP A 815 2.34 -2.27 15.68
C TRP A 815 1.87 -0.82 15.47
N HIS A 816 0.62 -0.51 15.83
CA HIS A 816 0.10 0.84 15.70
C HIS A 816 0.58 1.72 16.85
N HIS A 817 1.03 2.91 16.50
CA HIS A 817 1.43 3.92 17.47
C HIS A 817 0.21 4.47 18.22
N ARG A 818 0.33 4.57 19.53
CA ARG A 818 -0.65 5.24 20.40
C ARG A 818 -0.01 6.56 20.83
N PRO A 819 -0.48 7.70 20.30
CA PRO A 819 -0.02 9.01 20.77
C PRO A 819 -0.26 9.16 22.27
N PRO A 820 0.66 9.80 23.01
CA PRO A 820 0.56 10.00 24.47
C PRO A 820 -0.55 10.96 24.85
#